data_07f63185ded772f2eb4d4e57c0fa65d2
#
_entry.id   07f63185ded772f2eb4d4e57c0fa65d2
#
_cell.length_a   1.000
_cell.length_b   1.000
_cell.length_c   1.000
_cell.angle_alpha   90.00
_cell.angle_beta   90.00
_cell.angle_gamma   90.00
#
_symmetry.space_group_name_H-M   'P 1'
#
loop_
_entity.id
_entity.type
_entity.pdbx_description
1 polymer ?
#
loop_
_entity_poly.entity_id
_entity_poly.type
_entity_poly.pdbx_seq_one_letter_code
_entity_poly.pdbx_strand_id
1 'polypeptide(L)'
;LTAKVISLNIKPGIQRDGTQFDAPVYVDGKWVRFQRGRPRKVGGYRGIFQNASGISRGMIMSSEDGLNYVYSGWSGGLQEWVTDDDDGVGSGPTNIQFSGAILTIPTLVGGSAYTNGTYSGVSLTGGSGSGAIADITVAGAVVTVVTLVSGGIGYLAGDVLSAPAASIGGTGTGFSVTVATVASSFTANANNLWQFDIGFDSGGSGNQTIVAHPGLNLVHIDNTLNTPVLIGNFPTGAMSQVGVFTAAGTMVIGPPSVFTIASVNALIAVGQTVTGTGVPANTTVSIVAVGASTTTVTLSNTVSTSGALTLTFNNNISVSGGCVMLHPYLFVYGNNGLIKNCSAGNFQDWVSADSNENTVSAGKIVKGLPVRGGTTAPSGLFWSLDSLIRVSYAPTTVGASTIYWRYDIVTSQSSILSSSSVIEYDGLFFWCGVDRFLMYNGVVSEVANNTNINYFFDNVNYAQRQKVWATKIPRWGEVWWFYPKGDATECTDAIIYNVRDKIWYDAGEALGARRAAGTFSEVFRRPIWAGTETNDSGTYTLWQHETGTNLVNLSQQSAIQSYFETDSIGWVNGGPNQNDAVGMNNYIRLERVEPDFIQSEDMNLYVTGKGYASDVDQVSAAYVFSPTTLKIDLREQRREMRLRFESNVVNGNYECGLNLLSADVGDMRSTGNP
;
A
#
# COMPACT_ATOMS: atom_id res chain seq x y z
N LEU A 1 -39.98 -38.59 26.65
CA LEU A 1 -39.41 -38.38 25.34
C LEU A 1 -37.88 -38.47 25.50
N THR A 2 -37.24 -39.30 24.71
CA THR A 2 -35.78 -39.46 24.75
C THR A 2 -35.15 -38.33 23.98
N ALA A 3 -34.23 -37.59 24.59
CA ALA A 3 -33.45 -36.53 23.91
C ALA A 3 -32.89 -37.05 22.59
N LYS A 4 -33.02 -36.24 21.52
CA LYS A 4 -32.51 -36.59 20.22
C LYS A 4 -31.11 -36.03 20.04
N VAL A 5 -30.23 -36.85 19.46
CA VAL A 5 -28.90 -36.40 19.08
C VAL A 5 -28.96 -35.79 17.67
N ILE A 6 -28.53 -34.55 17.57
CA ILE A 6 -28.52 -33.76 16.33
C ILE A 6 -27.04 -33.42 16.03
N SER A 7 -26.63 -33.65 14.77
CA SER A 7 -25.33 -33.18 14.33
C SER A 7 -25.38 -31.72 13.92
N LEU A 8 -24.43 -30.92 14.39
CA LEU A 8 -24.29 -29.52 14.04
C LEU A 8 -23.59 -29.40 12.67
N ASN A 9 -24.40 -29.39 11.61
CA ASN A 9 -23.89 -29.34 10.25
C ASN A 9 -24.11 -27.96 9.64
N ILE A 10 -23.16 -27.04 9.87
CA ILE A 10 -23.22 -25.65 9.45
C ILE A 10 -22.28 -25.44 8.27
N LYS A 11 -22.72 -24.68 7.29
CA LYS A 11 -21.89 -24.33 6.12
C LYS A 11 -20.80 -23.34 6.51
N PRO A 12 -19.59 -23.47 5.94
CA PRO A 12 -18.49 -22.56 6.22
C PRO A 12 -18.75 -21.14 5.70
N GLY A 13 -18.17 -20.16 6.35
CA GLY A 13 -18.34 -18.74 6.10
C GLY A 13 -19.04 -18.04 7.26
N ILE A 14 -19.06 -16.70 7.23
CA ILE A 14 -19.78 -15.89 8.21
C ILE A 14 -20.81 -15.04 7.46
N GLN A 15 -22.07 -15.23 7.80
CA GLN A 15 -23.18 -14.46 7.24
C GLN A 15 -23.45 -13.25 8.13
N ARG A 16 -23.21 -12.05 7.59
CA ARG A 16 -23.56 -10.78 8.22
C ARG A 16 -24.83 -10.18 7.62
N ASP A 17 -25.14 -10.52 6.37
CA ASP A 17 -26.33 -10.07 5.67
C ASP A 17 -27.51 -11.00 5.98
N GLY A 18 -28.72 -10.45 6.05
CA GLY A 18 -29.91 -11.22 6.33
C GLY A 18 -30.21 -11.43 7.81
N THR A 19 -31.06 -12.41 8.12
CA THR A 19 -31.47 -12.72 9.49
C THR A 19 -30.73 -13.93 10.03
N GLN A 20 -30.60 -14.03 11.34
CA GLN A 20 -29.90 -15.13 12.02
C GLN A 20 -30.56 -16.52 11.82
N PHE A 21 -31.68 -16.58 11.13
CA PHE A 21 -32.47 -17.79 10.86
C PHE A 21 -32.61 -18.08 9.36
N ASP A 22 -31.84 -17.39 8.53
CA ASP A 22 -32.01 -17.41 7.07
C ASP A 22 -31.38 -18.65 6.41
N ALA A 23 -30.18 -19.02 6.84
CA ALA A 23 -29.43 -20.14 6.30
C ALA A 23 -28.55 -20.81 7.36
N PRO A 24 -28.24 -22.11 7.22
CA PRO A 24 -27.36 -22.84 8.13
C PRO A 24 -25.88 -22.43 7.88
N VAL A 25 -25.53 -21.18 8.18
CA VAL A 25 -24.20 -20.58 8.06
C VAL A 25 -23.87 -19.92 9.40
N TYR A 26 -22.60 -19.85 9.77
CA TYR A 26 -22.20 -19.14 11.00
C TYR A 26 -22.59 -17.67 10.90
N VAL A 27 -23.17 -17.12 11.97
CA VAL A 27 -23.74 -15.76 11.99
C VAL A 27 -22.80 -14.74 12.60
N ASP A 28 -21.81 -15.18 13.36
CA ASP A 28 -20.79 -14.31 13.95
C ASP A 28 -19.46 -15.04 14.12
N GLY A 29 -18.37 -14.28 14.14
CA GLY A 29 -17.05 -14.79 14.39
C GLY A 29 -16.02 -13.69 14.53
N LYS A 30 -14.94 -14.02 15.22
CA LYS A 30 -13.80 -13.14 15.45
C LYS A 30 -12.51 -13.93 15.37
N TRP A 31 -11.58 -13.48 14.54
CA TRP A 31 -10.27 -14.10 14.36
C TRP A 31 -10.34 -15.61 14.08
N VAL A 32 -11.30 -15.99 13.25
CA VAL A 32 -11.59 -17.35 12.82
C VAL A 32 -11.49 -17.47 11.30
N ARG A 33 -10.98 -18.60 10.84
CA ARG A 33 -10.96 -19.00 9.42
C ARG A 33 -11.66 -20.33 9.24
N PHE A 34 -11.94 -20.67 8.00
CA PHE A 34 -12.51 -21.95 7.67
C PHE A 34 -11.52 -22.79 6.85
N GLN A 35 -11.29 -24.00 7.31
CA GLN A 35 -10.45 -24.96 6.61
C GLN A 35 -11.20 -26.29 6.50
N ARG A 36 -11.23 -26.84 5.29
CA ARG A 36 -12.01 -28.09 5.04
C ARG A 36 -13.47 -27.97 5.52
N GLY A 37 -14.04 -26.78 5.35
CA GLY A 37 -15.40 -26.49 5.78
C GLY A 37 -15.61 -26.33 7.28
N ARG A 38 -14.55 -26.27 8.10
CA ARG A 38 -14.64 -26.23 9.57
C ARG A 38 -13.94 -25.00 10.14
N PRO A 39 -14.49 -24.40 11.22
CA PRO A 39 -13.85 -23.29 11.91
C PRO A 39 -12.52 -23.66 12.52
N ARG A 40 -11.56 -22.76 12.38
CA ARG A 40 -10.24 -22.84 12.96
C ARG A 40 -9.77 -21.45 13.37
N LYS A 41 -9.03 -21.36 14.49
CA LYS A 41 -8.41 -20.10 14.91
C LYS A 41 -7.41 -19.61 13.86
N VAL A 42 -7.43 -18.31 13.54
CA VAL A 42 -6.38 -17.64 12.74
C VAL A 42 -5.09 -17.61 13.56
N GLY A 43 -3.94 -17.73 12.92
CA GLY A 43 -2.64 -17.71 13.56
C GLY A 43 -2.40 -16.47 14.42
N GLY A 44 -1.48 -16.59 15.38
CA GLY A 44 -1.01 -15.48 16.18
C GLY A 44 -0.14 -14.50 15.40
N TYR A 45 0.30 -13.45 16.05
CA TYR A 45 1.20 -12.46 15.45
C TYR A 45 2.16 -11.89 16.51
N ARG A 46 3.35 -11.51 16.06
CA ARG A 46 4.37 -10.91 16.92
C ARG A 46 4.91 -9.61 16.34
N GLY A 47 5.22 -8.64 17.21
CA GLY A 47 5.93 -7.43 16.84
C GLY A 47 7.39 -7.74 16.54
N ILE A 48 7.83 -7.43 15.31
CA ILE A 48 9.21 -7.66 14.86
C ILE A 48 10.02 -6.36 14.88
N PHE A 49 9.42 -5.24 14.48
CA PHE A 49 10.01 -3.92 14.53
C PHE A 49 9.01 -2.96 15.16
N GLN A 50 9.42 -2.25 16.21
CA GLN A 50 8.52 -1.43 17.04
C GLN A 50 8.82 0.07 16.99
N ASN A 51 9.54 0.51 15.99
CA ASN A 51 10.12 1.83 15.90
C ASN A 51 9.80 2.54 14.57
N ALA A 52 8.74 2.14 13.89
CA ALA A 52 8.29 2.84 12.70
C ALA A 52 7.76 4.23 13.07
N SER A 53 8.19 5.27 12.34
CA SER A 53 7.92 6.68 12.67
C SER A 53 6.51 7.13 12.33
N GLY A 54 5.80 6.38 11.48
CA GLY A 54 4.43 6.73 11.08
C GLY A 54 3.63 5.54 10.58
N ILE A 55 2.33 5.77 10.36
CA ILE A 55 1.44 4.76 9.81
C ILE A 55 1.86 4.45 8.37
N SER A 56 2.21 3.20 8.11
CA SER A 56 2.61 2.75 6.78
C SER A 56 1.48 2.94 5.76
N ARG A 57 1.85 3.38 4.56
CA ARG A 57 0.94 3.53 3.42
C ARG A 57 1.35 2.69 2.22
N GLY A 58 2.27 1.79 2.41
CA GLY A 58 2.75 0.81 1.46
C GLY A 58 4.02 0.16 1.97
N MET A 59 4.23 -1.10 1.60
CA MET A 59 5.38 -1.89 2.02
C MET A 59 5.85 -2.77 0.88
N ILE A 60 7.15 -3.03 0.85
CA ILE A 60 7.76 -4.06 0.02
C ILE A 60 8.87 -4.77 0.79
N MET A 61 9.17 -5.98 0.37
CA MET A 61 10.26 -6.79 0.92
C MET A 61 11.14 -7.27 -0.21
N SER A 62 12.43 -7.28 0.03
CA SER A 62 13.45 -7.80 -0.90
C SER A 62 14.49 -8.62 -0.17
N SER A 63 15.25 -9.39 -0.92
CA SER A 63 16.41 -10.13 -0.39
C SER A 63 17.58 -9.96 -1.34
N GLU A 64 18.74 -9.60 -0.79
CA GLU A 64 19.97 -9.43 -1.52
C GLU A 64 21.19 -9.74 -0.61
N ASP A 65 22.17 -10.42 -1.15
CA ASP A 65 23.41 -10.79 -0.43
C ASP A 65 23.19 -11.53 0.91
N GLY A 66 22.13 -12.32 0.99
CA GLY A 66 21.78 -13.08 2.20
C GLY A 66 21.10 -12.26 3.29
N LEU A 67 20.84 -10.97 3.04
CA LEU A 67 20.07 -10.10 3.92
C LEU A 67 18.65 -9.91 3.38
N ASN A 68 17.71 -9.75 4.27
CA ASN A 68 16.32 -9.44 3.95
C ASN A 68 16.01 -8.01 4.34
N TYR A 69 15.37 -7.29 3.44
CA TYR A 69 15.03 -5.87 3.61
C TYR A 69 13.52 -5.69 3.65
N VAL A 70 13.05 -4.86 4.56
CA VAL A 70 11.65 -4.42 4.66
C VAL A 70 11.61 -2.91 4.50
N TYR A 71 10.94 -2.44 3.46
CA TYR A 71 10.71 -1.01 3.22
C TYR A 71 9.27 -0.66 3.57
N SER A 72 9.09 0.42 4.32
CA SER A 72 7.78 0.96 4.67
C SER A 72 7.73 2.45 4.39
N GLY A 73 6.85 2.84 3.47
CA GLY A 73 6.56 4.24 3.16
C GLY A 73 5.44 4.78 4.02
N TRP A 74 5.61 5.99 4.55
CA TRP A 74 4.64 6.67 5.40
C TRP A 74 4.50 8.15 5.01
N SER A 75 3.66 8.92 5.68
CA SER A 75 3.43 10.33 5.31
C SER A 75 4.68 11.22 5.45
N GLY A 76 5.64 10.88 6.27
CA GLY A 76 6.87 11.64 6.48
C GLY A 76 8.09 11.12 5.74
N GLY A 77 8.00 9.99 5.02
CA GLY A 77 9.14 9.44 4.29
C GLY A 77 9.10 7.93 4.07
N LEU A 78 10.27 7.35 3.89
CA LEU A 78 10.49 5.93 3.72
C LEU A 78 11.50 5.44 4.77
N GLN A 79 11.21 4.29 5.33
CA GLN A 79 12.07 3.62 6.30
C GLN A 79 12.42 2.22 5.83
N GLU A 80 13.62 1.79 6.17
CA GLU A 80 14.17 0.48 5.87
C GLU A 80 14.56 -0.24 7.15
N TRP A 81 14.27 -1.52 7.22
CA TRP A 81 14.79 -2.45 8.21
C TRP A 81 15.53 -3.58 7.50
N VAL A 82 16.58 -4.05 8.14
CA VAL A 82 17.39 -5.18 7.66
C VAL A 82 17.27 -6.30 8.67
N THR A 83 17.03 -7.50 8.19
CA THR A 83 16.96 -8.71 9.02
C THR A 83 17.71 -9.85 8.32
N ASP A 84 18.36 -10.69 9.08
CA ASP A 84 19.15 -11.83 8.59
C ASP A 84 18.42 -13.17 8.71
N ASP A 85 17.25 -13.18 9.32
CA ASP A 85 16.46 -14.40 9.54
C ASP A 85 14.96 -14.24 9.33
N ASP A 86 14.26 -15.38 9.27
CA ASP A 86 12.80 -15.47 9.22
C ASP A 86 12.11 -14.94 10.48
N ASP A 87 12.86 -14.73 11.55
CA ASP A 87 12.33 -14.36 12.84
C ASP A 87 12.15 -12.86 13.01
N GLY A 88 12.61 -12.07 12.03
CA GLY A 88 12.40 -10.62 12.00
C GLY A 88 13.21 -9.87 13.07
N VAL A 89 14.21 -10.52 13.65
CA VAL A 89 15.18 -9.85 14.51
C VAL A 89 16.24 -9.23 13.59
N GLY A 90 16.31 -7.92 13.57
CA GLY A 90 17.22 -7.20 12.68
C GLY A 90 17.54 -5.81 13.18
N SER A 91 18.11 -5.00 12.33
CA SER A 91 18.50 -3.61 12.60
C SER A 91 17.57 -2.62 11.87
N GLY A 92 17.50 -1.40 12.37
CA GLY A 92 16.73 -0.31 11.78
C GLY A 92 15.80 0.35 12.80
N PRO A 93 14.96 1.33 12.39
CA PRO A 93 14.85 1.78 10.99
C PRO A 93 16.01 2.66 10.55
N THR A 94 16.40 2.51 9.29
CA THR A 94 17.17 3.53 8.58
C THR A 94 16.20 4.42 7.83
N ASN A 95 16.24 5.73 8.09
CA ASN A 95 15.44 6.68 7.33
C ASN A 95 16.08 6.92 5.96
N ILE A 96 15.36 6.59 4.90
CA ILE A 96 15.81 6.87 3.55
C ILE A 96 15.60 8.36 3.26
N GLN A 97 16.68 9.06 2.97
CA GLN A 97 16.66 10.50 2.74
C GLN A 97 16.33 10.80 1.27
N PHE A 98 15.19 11.44 1.02
CA PHE A 98 14.73 11.73 -0.35
C PHE A 98 15.05 13.11 -0.87
N SER A 99 15.38 14.02 -0.03
CA SER A 99 15.78 15.36 -0.38
C SER A 99 17.01 15.71 0.45
N GLY A 100 17.11 16.84 0.83
CA GLY A 100 18.24 17.45 1.39
C GLY A 100 18.74 18.45 0.38
N ALA A 101 17.82 19.03 -0.42
CA ALA A 101 18.14 20.28 -1.10
C ALA A 101 18.47 21.30 -0.04
N ILE A 102 19.65 21.88 -0.11
CA ILE A 102 20.13 22.88 0.83
C ILE A 102 19.23 24.11 0.73
N LEU A 103 18.68 24.56 1.85
CA LEU A 103 17.91 25.80 1.93
C LEU A 103 18.76 26.95 2.45
N THR A 104 19.59 26.69 3.46
CA THR A 104 20.41 27.75 4.07
C THR A 104 21.81 27.25 4.42
N ILE A 105 22.79 28.15 4.23
CA ILE A 105 24.20 27.95 4.52
C ILE A 105 24.75 29.17 5.30
N PRO A 106 24.32 29.42 6.55
CA PRO A 106 24.66 30.65 7.29
C PRO A 106 26.11 30.71 7.72
N THR A 107 26.83 29.60 7.81
CA THR A 107 28.20 29.55 8.27
C THR A 107 29.17 29.48 7.10
N LEU A 108 29.94 30.54 6.90
CA LEU A 108 30.95 30.64 5.85
C LEU A 108 32.34 30.78 6.51
N VAL A 109 33.26 29.91 6.06
CA VAL A 109 34.70 30.02 6.28
C VAL A 109 35.34 30.40 4.96
N GLY A 110 35.85 31.61 4.85
CA GLY A 110 36.28 32.19 3.56
C GLY A 110 37.55 31.61 3.00
N GLY A 111 38.35 30.94 3.80
CA GLY A 111 39.68 30.41 3.36
C GLY A 111 40.68 31.53 3.05
N SER A 112 41.66 31.25 2.21
CA SER A 112 42.70 32.21 1.83
C SER A 112 43.31 31.91 0.48
N ALA A 113 44.01 32.89 -0.12
CA ALA A 113 44.77 32.81 -1.35
C ALA A 113 43.93 32.49 -2.63
N TYR A 114 42.64 32.88 -2.61
CA TYR A 114 41.79 32.82 -3.80
C TYR A 114 41.92 34.09 -4.66
N THR A 115 41.63 34.00 -5.92
CA THR A 115 41.63 35.16 -6.85
C THR A 115 40.35 35.94 -6.71
N ASN A 116 40.44 37.27 -6.56
CA ASN A 116 39.28 38.14 -6.48
C ASN A 116 38.40 38.03 -7.76
N GLY A 117 37.10 37.90 -7.58
CA GLY A 117 36.15 37.79 -8.66
C GLY A 117 34.80 37.20 -8.22
N THR A 118 33.83 37.17 -9.13
CA THR A 118 32.55 36.48 -8.91
C THR A 118 32.52 35.28 -9.87
N TYR A 119 32.29 34.11 -9.31
CA TYR A 119 32.26 32.83 -9.97
C TYR A 119 30.86 32.26 -9.91
N SER A 120 30.21 32.17 -11.06
CA SER A 120 28.82 31.68 -11.15
C SER A 120 28.76 30.20 -11.48
N GLY A 121 27.75 29.52 -10.92
CA GLY A 121 27.46 28.12 -11.24
C GLY A 121 28.51 27.13 -10.70
N VAL A 122 29.19 27.48 -9.61
CA VAL A 122 30.23 26.65 -8.99
C VAL A 122 29.61 25.43 -8.31
N SER A 123 30.02 24.22 -8.70
CA SER A 123 29.64 23.00 -8.02
C SER A 123 30.27 22.90 -6.64
N LEU A 124 29.45 22.74 -5.61
CA LEU A 124 29.89 22.48 -4.25
C LEU A 124 30.17 20.98 -4.08
N THR A 125 31.22 20.67 -3.31
CA THR A 125 31.70 19.31 -3.05
C THR A 125 31.79 19.05 -1.55
N GLY A 126 31.60 17.79 -1.12
CA GLY A 126 31.61 17.39 0.28
C GLY A 126 30.20 17.19 0.81
N GLY A 127 30.08 16.82 2.09
CA GLY A 127 28.81 16.43 2.71
C GLY A 127 28.29 15.08 2.23
N SER A 128 27.06 14.78 2.62
CA SER A 128 26.38 13.50 2.29
C SER A 128 25.65 13.53 0.95
N GLY A 129 25.42 14.72 0.37
CA GLY A 129 24.62 14.92 -0.84
C GLY A 129 25.44 15.19 -2.11
N SER A 130 24.74 15.55 -3.18
CA SER A 130 25.33 15.91 -4.47
C SER A 130 24.51 16.96 -5.23
N GLY A 131 25.13 17.60 -6.23
CA GLY A 131 24.42 18.52 -7.15
C GLY A 131 24.14 19.91 -6.59
N ALA A 132 24.70 20.30 -5.46
CA ALA A 132 24.62 21.69 -4.98
C ALA A 132 25.48 22.62 -5.83
N ILE A 133 24.91 23.76 -6.21
CA ILE A 133 25.58 24.77 -7.04
C ILE A 133 25.40 26.14 -6.39
N ALA A 134 26.45 26.95 -6.39
CA ALA A 134 26.43 28.29 -5.82
C ALA A 134 27.16 29.29 -6.71
N ASP A 135 26.76 30.56 -6.58
CA ASP A 135 27.54 31.70 -7.02
C ASP A 135 28.44 32.16 -5.88
N ILE A 136 29.73 32.29 -6.13
CA ILE A 136 30.74 32.54 -5.11
C ILE A 136 31.48 33.88 -5.43
N THR A 137 31.53 34.79 -4.47
CA THR A 137 32.27 36.02 -4.60
C THR A 137 33.50 35.97 -3.70
N VAL A 138 34.63 36.26 -4.29
CA VAL A 138 35.97 36.40 -3.62
C VAL A 138 36.39 37.86 -3.60
N ALA A 139 36.70 38.37 -2.42
CA ALA A 139 37.25 39.71 -2.24
C ALA A 139 38.32 39.69 -1.15
N GLY A 140 39.44 40.36 -1.39
CA GLY A 140 40.60 40.33 -0.48
C GLY A 140 41.27 38.95 -0.35
N ALA A 141 41.22 38.19 -1.41
CA ALA A 141 41.74 36.81 -1.49
C ALA A 141 41.03 35.78 -0.57
N VAL A 142 39.83 36.11 -0.08
CA VAL A 142 38.94 35.21 0.69
C VAL A 142 37.56 35.16 0.09
N VAL A 143 36.86 34.06 0.25
CA VAL A 143 35.41 33.96 -0.15
C VAL A 143 34.61 34.79 0.85
N THR A 144 33.85 35.73 0.33
CA THR A 144 33.05 36.68 1.15
C THR A 144 31.56 36.47 1.04
N VAL A 145 31.08 35.91 -0.12
CA VAL A 145 29.65 35.63 -0.34
C VAL A 145 29.50 34.33 -1.04
N VAL A 146 28.54 33.52 -0.60
CA VAL A 146 28.09 32.29 -1.29
C VAL A 146 26.59 32.37 -1.41
N THR A 147 26.08 32.37 -2.62
CA THR A 147 24.66 32.37 -2.94
C THR A 147 24.27 31.06 -3.58
N LEU A 148 23.42 30.28 -2.95
CA LEU A 148 22.91 29.03 -3.53
C LEU A 148 22.11 29.28 -4.80
N VAL A 149 22.48 28.61 -5.87
CA VAL A 149 21.75 28.55 -7.15
C VAL A 149 20.92 27.29 -7.20
N SER A 150 21.48 26.17 -6.74
CA SER A 150 20.79 24.88 -6.62
C SER A 150 21.15 24.25 -5.26
N GLY A 151 20.16 23.80 -4.53
CA GLY A 151 20.36 23.11 -3.25
C GLY A 151 20.84 21.68 -3.38
N GLY A 152 20.88 21.10 -4.58
CA GLY A 152 21.21 19.69 -4.79
C GLY A 152 20.23 18.74 -4.11
N ILE A 153 20.71 17.52 -3.80
CA ILE A 153 19.93 16.45 -3.15
C ILE A 153 20.79 15.69 -2.15
N GLY A 154 20.17 15.09 -1.13
CA GLY A 154 20.83 14.16 -0.21
C GLY A 154 21.70 14.81 0.88
N TYR A 155 21.68 16.12 1.03
CA TYR A 155 22.40 16.80 2.09
C TYR A 155 21.67 16.74 3.43
N LEU A 156 22.43 16.78 4.51
CA LEU A 156 21.95 16.83 5.88
C LEU A 156 22.34 18.17 6.55
N ALA A 157 21.56 18.59 7.51
CA ALA A 157 21.97 19.71 8.38
C ALA A 157 23.24 19.33 9.12
N GLY A 158 24.25 20.24 9.09
CA GLY A 158 25.58 19.99 9.61
C GLY A 158 26.61 19.57 8.56
N ASP A 159 26.21 19.23 7.35
CA ASP A 159 27.15 18.94 6.25
C ASP A 159 28.06 20.14 5.99
N VAL A 160 29.34 19.84 5.76
CA VAL A 160 30.36 20.85 5.41
C VAL A 160 30.72 20.68 3.95
N LEU A 161 30.50 21.75 3.18
CA LEU A 161 30.76 21.79 1.75
C LEU A 161 31.89 22.74 1.42
N SER A 162 32.58 22.48 0.31
CA SER A 162 33.61 23.30 -0.24
C SER A 162 33.46 23.39 -1.76
N ALA A 163 34.39 24.05 -2.44
CA ALA A 163 34.52 24.05 -3.89
C ALA A 163 35.97 23.83 -4.30
N PRO A 164 36.21 23.18 -5.45
CA PRO A 164 37.58 23.08 -5.99
C PRO A 164 38.16 24.48 -6.20
N ALA A 165 39.39 24.72 -5.74
CA ALA A 165 40.04 26.01 -5.86
C ALA A 165 40.10 26.52 -7.31
N ALA A 166 40.26 25.62 -8.27
CA ALA A 166 40.26 25.93 -9.71
C ALA A 166 38.92 26.52 -10.18
N SER A 167 37.80 26.17 -9.53
CA SER A 167 36.45 26.69 -9.86
C SER A 167 36.18 28.08 -9.26
N ILE A 168 37.00 28.53 -8.33
CA ILE A 168 36.91 29.84 -7.66
C ILE A 168 38.20 30.65 -7.76
N GLY A 169 38.84 30.54 -8.94
CA GLY A 169 39.91 31.40 -9.40
C GLY A 169 41.27 31.19 -8.77
N GLY A 170 41.73 29.97 -8.53
CA GLY A 170 43.12 29.85 -8.16
C GLY A 170 43.54 28.65 -7.32
N THR A 171 44.56 28.84 -6.51
CA THR A 171 45.18 27.82 -5.66
C THR A 171 44.82 27.99 -4.17
N GLY A 172 43.79 28.76 -3.87
CA GLY A 172 43.33 29.02 -2.50
C GLY A 172 42.91 27.75 -1.76
N THR A 173 42.87 27.86 -0.42
CA THR A 173 42.53 26.75 0.46
C THR A 173 41.66 27.20 1.63
N GLY A 174 40.93 26.23 2.21
CA GLY A 174 40.19 26.44 3.47
C GLY A 174 38.82 27.05 3.33
N PHE A 175 38.28 27.24 2.11
CA PHE A 175 36.86 27.61 1.92
C PHE A 175 35.96 26.49 2.35
N SER A 176 34.97 26.82 3.18
CA SER A 176 33.86 25.91 3.47
C SER A 176 32.59 26.65 3.87
N VAL A 177 31.47 25.98 3.65
CA VAL A 177 30.15 26.40 4.13
C VAL A 177 29.47 25.24 4.86
N THR A 178 28.70 25.56 5.93
CA THR A 178 27.97 24.53 6.65
C THR A 178 26.49 24.66 6.35
N VAL A 179 25.87 23.53 6.01
CA VAL A 179 24.43 23.41 5.77
C VAL A 179 23.70 23.55 7.09
N ALA A 180 22.79 24.53 7.19
CA ALA A 180 21.98 24.69 8.38
C ALA A 180 20.60 24.05 8.25
N THR A 181 19.92 24.27 7.13
CA THR A 181 18.62 23.67 6.87
C THR A 181 18.55 23.06 5.48
N VAL A 182 17.85 21.98 5.38
CA VAL A 182 17.55 21.27 4.12
C VAL A 182 16.05 21.21 3.90
N ALA A 183 15.64 21.18 2.64
CA ALA A 183 14.25 20.93 2.30
C ALA A 183 13.86 19.50 2.72
N SER A 184 12.76 19.37 3.44
CA SER A 184 12.11 18.08 3.57
C SER A 184 11.48 17.71 2.23
N SER A 185 11.75 16.52 1.75
CA SER A 185 11.35 16.06 0.42
C SER A 185 9.88 15.73 0.27
N PHE A 186 9.20 15.55 1.34
CA PHE A 186 7.81 15.14 1.35
C PHE A 186 6.94 16.19 2.01
N THR A 187 6.17 16.92 1.22
CA THR A 187 4.84 17.39 1.62
C THR A 187 3.91 16.18 1.47
N ALA A 188 4.10 15.17 2.28
CA ALA A 188 3.27 13.99 2.19
C ALA A 188 1.88 14.33 2.69
N ASN A 189 0.91 14.18 1.82
CA ASN A 189 -0.47 14.08 2.23
C ASN A 189 -0.62 12.77 3.03
N ALA A 190 -1.33 12.80 4.17
CA ALA A 190 -1.62 11.61 4.98
C ALA A 190 -2.30 10.48 4.20
N ASN A 191 -2.84 10.78 3.03
CA ASN A 191 -3.51 9.84 2.12
C ASN A 191 -2.62 9.38 0.94
N ASN A 192 -1.34 9.76 0.89
CA ASN A 192 -0.46 9.28 -0.16
C ASN A 192 -0.20 7.79 0.02
N LEU A 193 -0.55 7.03 -1.00
CA LEU A 193 -0.28 5.60 -1.05
C LEU A 193 1.05 5.37 -1.75
N TRP A 194 1.98 4.77 -1.03
CA TRP A 194 3.22 4.32 -1.59
C TRP A 194 2.98 3.09 -2.46
N GLN A 195 3.59 3.08 -3.64
CA GLN A 195 3.66 1.92 -4.51
C GLN A 195 5.12 1.56 -4.73
N PHE A 196 5.38 0.27 -4.74
CA PHE A 196 6.72 -0.28 -4.86
C PHE A 196 6.76 -1.35 -5.91
N ASP A 197 7.91 -1.53 -6.52
CA ASP A 197 8.25 -2.73 -7.26
C ASP A 197 9.77 -2.98 -7.22
N ILE A 198 10.20 -4.13 -7.72
CA ILE A 198 11.59 -4.56 -7.71
C ILE A 198 12.04 -4.79 -9.15
N GLY A 199 13.20 -4.24 -9.48
CA GLY A 199 13.81 -4.42 -10.79
C GLY A 199 15.33 -4.39 -10.74
N PHE A 200 15.96 -4.41 -11.92
CA PHE A 200 17.39 -4.24 -12.09
C PHE A 200 17.62 -3.07 -13.02
N ASP A 201 18.37 -2.09 -12.57
CA ASP A 201 18.75 -0.92 -13.35
C ASP A 201 20.17 -1.09 -13.89
N SER A 202 20.31 -1.30 -15.19
CA SER A 202 21.63 -1.46 -15.83
C SER A 202 22.44 -0.16 -15.84
N GLY A 203 21.80 0.99 -15.64
CA GLY A 203 22.45 2.28 -15.47
C GLY A 203 22.96 2.53 -14.05
N GLY A 204 22.59 1.67 -13.10
CA GLY A 204 22.98 1.73 -11.70
C GLY A 204 24.12 0.78 -11.34
N SER A 205 24.11 0.32 -10.11
CA SER A 205 25.15 -0.59 -9.57
C SER A 205 25.10 -2.02 -10.13
N GLY A 206 24.04 -2.37 -10.87
CA GLY A 206 23.78 -3.73 -11.34
C GLY A 206 23.12 -4.64 -10.30
N ASN A 207 22.80 -4.10 -9.14
CA ASN A 207 22.13 -4.79 -8.05
C ASN A 207 20.60 -4.71 -8.18
N GLN A 208 19.90 -5.46 -7.34
CA GLN A 208 18.47 -5.35 -7.22
C GLN A 208 18.09 -3.94 -6.77
N THR A 209 17.20 -3.31 -7.51
CA THR A 209 16.77 -1.93 -7.29
C THR A 209 15.32 -1.91 -6.84
N ILE A 210 15.06 -1.26 -5.71
CA ILE A 210 13.71 -0.99 -5.24
C ILE A 210 13.22 0.30 -5.89
N VAL A 211 12.13 0.22 -6.61
CA VAL A 211 11.45 1.39 -7.15
C VAL A 211 10.34 1.78 -6.20
N ALA A 212 10.42 2.99 -5.66
CA ALA A 212 9.49 3.53 -4.69
C ALA A 212 8.79 4.77 -5.25
N HIS A 213 7.47 4.76 -5.28
CA HIS A 213 6.63 5.85 -5.77
C HIS A 213 5.71 6.37 -4.67
N PRO A 214 5.95 7.57 -4.13
CA PRO A 214 5.18 8.13 -3.03
C PRO A 214 3.87 8.84 -3.46
N GLY A 215 3.43 8.65 -4.70
CA GLY A 215 2.26 9.33 -5.27
C GLY A 215 2.53 10.69 -5.90
N LEU A 216 3.70 11.30 -5.67
CA LEU A 216 4.09 12.61 -6.22
C LEU A 216 5.34 12.54 -7.08
N ASN A 217 6.41 11.97 -6.56
CA ASN A 217 7.69 11.83 -7.22
C ASN A 217 8.05 10.35 -7.31
N LEU A 218 8.78 9.99 -8.35
CA LEU A 218 9.30 8.65 -8.53
C LEU A 218 10.76 8.61 -8.09
N VAL A 219 11.10 7.65 -7.27
CA VAL A 219 12.48 7.40 -6.82
C VAL A 219 12.82 5.94 -7.00
N HIS A 220 14.09 5.66 -7.21
CA HIS A 220 14.60 4.32 -7.06
C HIS A 220 15.62 4.25 -5.91
N ILE A 221 15.77 3.08 -5.35
CA ILE A 221 16.66 2.81 -4.23
C ILE A 221 17.47 1.58 -4.58
N ASP A 222 18.77 1.70 -4.42
CA ASP A 222 19.68 0.57 -4.49
C ASP A 222 19.93 0.07 -3.06
N ASN A 223 19.75 -1.20 -2.81
CA ASN A 223 19.93 -1.81 -1.49
C ASN A 223 21.34 -1.62 -0.92
N THR A 224 22.34 -1.49 -1.77
CA THR A 224 23.74 -1.33 -1.31
C THR A 224 24.09 0.08 -0.93
N LEU A 225 23.39 1.09 -1.47
CA LEU A 225 23.75 2.49 -1.31
C LEU A 225 22.86 3.21 -0.28
N ASN A 226 21.65 2.72 0.01
CA ASN A 226 20.65 3.38 0.87
C ASN A 226 20.42 4.86 0.51
N THR A 227 20.79 5.24 -0.71
CA THR A 227 20.68 6.61 -1.20
C THR A 227 19.71 6.64 -2.37
N PRO A 228 18.53 7.25 -2.23
CA PRO A 228 17.56 7.29 -3.29
C PRO A 228 18.06 8.17 -4.43
N VAL A 229 17.94 7.67 -5.65
CA VAL A 229 18.16 8.44 -6.87
C VAL A 229 16.81 8.77 -7.48
N LEU A 230 16.56 10.05 -7.74
CA LEU A 230 15.33 10.47 -8.41
C LEU A 230 15.36 10.04 -9.87
N ILE A 231 14.31 9.35 -10.30
CA ILE A 231 14.10 9.03 -11.70
C ILE A 231 13.61 10.29 -12.39
N GLY A 232 14.46 10.88 -13.21
CA GLY A 232 14.22 12.11 -13.97
C GLY A 232 14.30 11.88 -15.46
N ASN A 233 14.38 12.97 -16.22
CA ASN A 233 14.54 12.96 -17.69
C ASN A 233 13.36 12.34 -18.46
N PHE A 234 12.16 12.57 -18.03
CA PHE A 234 11.00 12.30 -18.89
C PHE A 234 10.95 13.31 -20.02
N PRO A 235 11.13 12.94 -21.28
CA PRO A 235 11.41 13.89 -22.37
C PRO A 235 10.23 14.76 -22.79
N THR A 236 9.03 14.37 -22.50
CA THR A 236 7.84 15.17 -22.77
C THR A 236 7.08 15.42 -21.49
N GLY A 237 7.20 16.64 -20.97
CA GLY A 237 6.56 17.00 -19.73
C GLY A 237 7.07 16.16 -18.59
N ALA A 238 8.35 16.06 -18.48
CA ALA A 238 9.04 15.33 -17.44
C ALA A 238 8.50 15.61 -16.07
N MET A 239 8.45 14.61 -15.23
CA MET A 239 8.41 14.85 -13.82
C MET A 239 9.68 15.58 -13.43
N SER A 240 9.58 16.88 -13.22
CA SER A 240 10.63 17.60 -12.54
C SER A 240 10.73 17.04 -11.13
N GLN A 241 11.92 16.75 -10.71
CA GLN A 241 12.23 16.35 -9.34
C GLN A 241 11.78 17.37 -8.31
N VAL A 242 11.58 18.61 -8.72
CA VAL A 242 11.28 19.75 -7.85
C VAL A 242 9.86 20.31 -8.07
N GLY A 243 9.06 19.70 -8.92
CA GLY A 243 7.69 20.15 -9.25
C GLY A 243 7.65 21.53 -9.92
N VAL A 244 8.28 22.50 -9.31
CA VAL A 244 8.42 23.89 -9.81
C VAL A 244 9.84 24.34 -9.57
N PHE A 245 10.50 24.86 -10.60
CA PHE A 245 11.83 25.46 -10.48
C PHE A 245 11.91 26.76 -11.29
N THR A 246 12.87 27.58 -10.97
CA THR A 246 13.11 28.85 -11.64
C THR A 246 14.45 28.82 -12.38
N ALA A 247 14.51 29.47 -13.53
CA ALA A 247 15.75 29.68 -14.24
C ALA A 247 15.85 31.14 -14.71
N ALA A 248 17.02 31.71 -14.51
CA ALA A 248 17.34 33.03 -15.04
C ALA A 248 17.94 32.91 -16.46
N GLY A 249 17.55 33.80 -17.33
CA GLY A 249 18.00 33.77 -18.72
C GLY A 249 17.61 35.03 -19.49
N THR A 250 17.87 35.05 -20.78
CA THR A 250 17.54 36.18 -21.68
C THR A 250 16.39 35.80 -22.58
N MET A 251 15.34 36.60 -22.55
CA MET A 251 14.15 36.46 -23.40
C MET A 251 14.25 37.29 -24.66
N VAL A 252 13.98 36.67 -25.79
CA VAL A 252 13.79 37.36 -27.10
C VAL A 252 12.35 37.19 -27.49
N ILE A 253 11.65 38.35 -27.69
CA ILE A 253 10.28 38.38 -28.18
C ILE A 253 10.28 37.99 -29.66
N GLY A 254 9.38 37.12 -30.03
CA GLY A 254 9.15 36.77 -31.44
C GLY A 254 8.06 35.70 -31.52
N PRO A 255 7.48 35.44 -32.71
CA PRO A 255 6.78 34.21 -32.98
C PRO A 255 7.72 33.17 -33.63
N PRO A 256 8.27 32.18 -32.87
CA PRO A 256 8.11 31.91 -31.44
C PRO A 256 9.05 32.75 -30.55
N SER A 257 8.64 32.97 -29.28
CA SER A 257 9.51 33.58 -28.27
C SER A 257 10.55 32.57 -27.77
N VAL A 258 11.79 33.05 -27.62
CA VAL A 258 12.94 32.20 -27.26
C VAL A 258 13.59 32.70 -25.97
N PHE A 259 13.76 31.80 -25.03
CA PHE A 259 14.43 32.04 -23.75
C PHE A 259 15.74 31.28 -23.71
N THR A 260 16.85 32.00 -23.55
CA THR A 260 18.21 31.40 -23.51
C THR A 260 18.79 31.50 -22.13
N ILE A 261 19.16 30.36 -21.56
CA ILE A 261 19.80 30.21 -20.28
C ILE A 261 21.29 30.01 -20.54
N ALA A 262 22.15 30.75 -19.84
CA ALA A 262 23.61 30.72 -20.00
C ALA A 262 24.26 29.51 -19.28
N SER A 263 23.54 28.43 -19.14
CA SER A 263 24.00 27.14 -18.60
C SER A 263 23.23 25.99 -19.20
N VAL A 264 23.78 24.79 -19.15
CA VAL A 264 23.03 23.58 -19.44
C VAL A 264 22.05 23.33 -18.30
N ASN A 265 20.78 23.21 -18.63
CA ASN A 265 19.71 22.90 -17.67
C ASN A 265 18.90 21.69 -18.16
N ALA A 266 19.21 20.53 -17.59
CA ALA A 266 18.56 19.27 -17.91
C ALA A 266 17.15 19.11 -17.30
N LEU A 267 16.70 20.06 -16.46
CA LEU A 267 15.38 20.02 -15.85
C LEU A 267 14.29 20.59 -16.74
N ILE A 268 14.66 21.27 -17.84
CA ILE A 268 13.71 21.87 -18.78
C ILE A 268 13.34 20.86 -19.86
N ALA A 269 12.05 20.64 -20.02
CA ALA A 269 11.51 19.72 -21.00
C ALA A 269 10.30 20.31 -21.73
N VAL A 270 10.05 19.80 -22.93
CA VAL A 270 8.87 20.14 -23.73
C VAL A 270 7.60 19.79 -22.95
N GLY A 271 6.58 20.67 -23.01
CA GLY A 271 5.29 20.51 -22.36
C GLY A 271 5.19 21.12 -20.96
N GLN A 272 6.30 21.50 -20.32
CA GLN A 272 6.24 22.22 -19.04
C GLN A 272 5.51 23.55 -19.18
N THR A 273 4.65 23.89 -18.22
CA THR A 273 4.09 25.24 -18.16
C THR A 273 5.14 26.24 -17.70
N VAL A 274 5.10 27.42 -18.32
CA VAL A 274 6.03 28.50 -18.03
C VAL A 274 5.26 29.71 -17.55
N THR A 275 5.70 30.26 -16.42
CA THR A 275 5.16 31.51 -15.87
C THR A 275 6.27 32.47 -15.55
N GLY A 276 5.98 33.77 -15.61
CA GLY A 276 6.94 34.83 -15.35
C GLY A 276 6.45 36.17 -15.90
N THR A 277 7.26 37.20 -15.70
CA THR A 277 6.91 38.56 -16.17
C THR A 277 6.72 38.58 -17.69
N GLY A 278 5.54 39.02 -18.13
CA GLY A 278 5.20 39.11 -19.53
C GLY A 278 4.90 37.79 -20.24
N VAL A 279 4.86 36.68 -19.55
CA VAL A 279 4.50 35.37 -20.08
C VAL A 279 2.98 35.20 -20.01
N PRO A 280 2.28 34.97 -21.15
CA PRO A 280 0.83 34.74 -21.15
C PRO A 280 0.43 33.48 -20.38
N ALA A 281 -0.81 33.44 -19.89
CA ALA A 281 -1.37 32.25 -19.29
C ALA A 281 -1.35 31.06 -20.29
N ASN A 282 -1.21 29.84 -19.74
CA ASN A 282 -1.15 28.59 -20.52
C ASN A 282 0.03 28.52 -21.52
N THR A 283 1.10 29.26 -21.29
CA THR A 283 2.34 29.14 -22.07
C THR A 283 3.08 27.86 -21.65
N THR A 284 3.51 27.09 -22.63
CA THR A 284 4.30 25.87 -22.42
C THR A 284 5.63 25.94 -23.17
N VAL A 285 6.55 25.08 -22.74
CA VAL A 285 7.79 24.82 -23.50
C VAL A 285 7.43 24.02 -24.76
N SER A 286 7.74 24.54 -25.93
CA SER A 286 7.50 23.86 -27.21
C SER A 286 8.73 23.15 -27.76
N ILE A 287 9.93 23.73 -27.56
CA ILE A 287 11.20 23.13 -27.99
C ILE A 287 12.26 23.43 -26.95
N VAL A 288 13.13 22.45 -26.68
CA VAL A 288 14.34 22.60 -25.89
C VAL A 288 15.54 22.25 -26.77
N ALA A 289 16.49 23.14 -26.88
CA ALA A 289 17.77 22.88 -27.53
C ALA A 289 18.91 23.06 -26.50
N VAL A 290 19.60 21.98 -26.22
CA VAL A 290 20.72 21.97 -25.28
C VAL A 290 22.02 22.10 -26.07
N GLY A 291 22.72 23.22 -25.90
CA GLY A 291 24.06 23.46 -26.44
C GLY A 291 25.15 23.02 -25.46
N ALA A 292 26.40 23.21 -25.82
CA ALA A 292 27.54 22.83 -24.98
C ALA A 292 27.59 23.60 -23.64
N SER A 293 27.06 24.81 -23.60
CA SER A 293 27.08 25.70 -22.41
C SER A 293 25.78 26.47 -22.20
N THR A 294 24.77 26.24 -23.02
CA THR A 294 23.51 26.99 -22.95
C THR A 294 22.32 26.07 -23.16
N THR A 295 21.17 26.46 -22.62
CA THR A 295 19.89 25.84 -22.91
C THR A 295 19.00 26.88 -23.55
N THR A 296 18.49 26.60 -24.73
CA THR A 296 17.55 27.47 -25.47
C THR A 296 16.16 26.86 -25.42
N VAL A 297 15.20 27.61 -24.92
CA VAL A 297 13.81 27.21 -24.74
C VAL A 297 12.92 28.03 -25.66
N THR A 298 12.17 27.35 -26.50
CA THR A 298 11.13 27.99 -27.33
C THR A 298 9.78 27.85 -26.63
N LEU A 299 9.06 28.94 -26.51
CA LEU A 299 7.76 28.98 -25.84
C LEU A 299 6.61 28.87 -26.84
N SER A 300 5.51 28.24 -26.40
CA SER A 300 4.30 28.06 -27.25
C SER A 300 3.57 29.37 -27.56
N ASN A 301 3.67 30.36 -26.67
CA ASN A 301 3.03 31.67 -26.84
C ASN A 301 4.08 32.78 -26.92
N THR A 302 3.70 33.87 -27.64
CA THR A 302 4.52 35.07 -27.71
C THR A 302 4.50 35.83 -26.38
N VAL A 303 5.67 36.12 -25.85
CA VAL A 303 5.87 36.87 -24.59
C VAL A 303 5.86 38.35 -24.86
N SER A 304 5.40 39.14 -23.90
CA SER A 304 5.32 40.62 -24.04
C SER A 304 6.55 41.38 -23.51
N THR A 305 7.47 40.69 -22.82
CA THR A 305 8.66 41.29 -22.19
C THR A 305 9.92 40.63 -22.69
N SER A 306 10.93 41.40 -23.10
CA SER A 306 12.28 40.92 -23.49
C SER A 306 13.33 41.32 -22.49
N GLY A 307 14.51 40.70 -22.59
CA GLY A 307 15.66 40.96 -21.75
C GLY A 307 15.92 39.91 -20.70
N ALA A 308 16.67 40.26 -19.67
CA ALA A 308 16.98 39.35 -18.56
C ALA A 308 15.74 39.12 -17.70
N LEU A 309 15.28 37.87 -17.64
CA LEU A 309 14.11 37.46 -16.89
C LEU A 309 14.43 36.19 -16.08
N THR A 310 13.68 35.99 -15.00
CA THR A 310 13.59 34.69 -14.32
C THR A 310 12.23 34.08 -14.63
N LEU A 311 12.22 32.91 -15.24
CA LEU A 311 11.01 32.18 -15.54
C LEU A 311 10.85 31.01 -14.59
N THR A 312 9.60 30.71 -14.27
CA THR A 312 9.22 29.56 -13.47
C THR A 312 8.68 28.47 -14.41
N PHE A 313 9.27 27.31 -14.34
CA PHE A 313 8.89 26.11 -15.08
C PHE A 313 8.17 25.15 -14.15
N ASN A 314 7.02 24.65 -14.60
CA ASN A 314 6.22 23.72 -13.84
C ASN A 314 5.86 22.51 -14.70
N ASN A 315 5.88 21.37 -14.10
CA ASN A 315 5.56 20.10 -14.74
C ASN A 315 4.05 19.90 -14.86
N ASN A 316 3.57 19.68 -16.06
CA ASN A 316 2.16 19.41 -16.31
C ASN A 316 1.81 17.92 -16.31
N ILE A 317 2.80 17.05 -16.43
CA ILE A 317 2.55 15.61 -16.46
C ILE A 317 2.54 15.09 -15.05
N SER A 318 1.41 14.51 -14.69
CA SER A 318 1.23 13.86 -13.41
C SER A 318 1.26 12.36 -13.60
N VAL A 319 2.37 11.72 -13.24
CA VAL A 319 2.50 10.28 -13.06
C VAL A 319 2.17 9.87 -11.61
N SER A 320 1.34 10.63 -10.94
CA SER A 320 0.95 10.44 -9.54
C SER A 320 0.09 9.19 -9.29
N GLY A 321 -0.08 8.33 -10.27
CA GLY A 321 -0.79 7.06 -10.14
C GLY A 321 0.05 5.98 -9.48
N GLY A 322 1.30 5.85 -9.88
CA GLY A 322 2.19 4.83 -9.33
C GLY A 322 3.22 4.31 -10.34
N CYS A 323 3.85 3.21 -9.98
CA CYS A 323 4.82 2.51 -10.82
C CYS A 323 4.59 1.00 -10.81
N VAL A 324 5.09 0.30 -11.84
CA VAL A 324 5.11 -1.16 -11.94
C VAL A 324 6.24 -1.62 -12.88
N MET A 325 6.87 -2.73 -12.55
CA MET A 325 7.84 -3.40 -13.42
C MET A 325 7.14 -4.41 -14.32
N LEU A 326 7.23 -4.18 -15.62
CA LEU A 326 7.00 -5.21 -16.64
C LEU A 326 8.37 -5.60 -17.20
N HIS A 327 9.08 -6.41 -16.44
CA HIS A 327 10.52 -6.68 -16.65
C HIS A 327 10.87 -6.90 -18.13
N PRO A 328 11.88 -6.21 -18.68
CA PRO A 328 12.84 -5.33 -18.01
C PRO A 328 12.48 -3.83 -18.02
N TYR A 329 11.22 -3.47 -18.24
CA TYR A 329 10.75 -2.08 -18.36
C TYR A 329 10.09 -1.59 -17.09
N LEU A 330 10.47 -0.41 -16.63
CA LEU A 330 9.74 0.31 -15.58
C LEU A 330 8.62 1.14 -16.22
N PHE A 331 7.41 0.95 -15.75
CA PHE A 331 6.24 1.74 -16.12
C PHE A 331 5.86 2.70 -15.01
N VAL A 332 5.45 3.90 -15.41
CA VAL A 332 4.83 4.91 -14.55
C VAL A 332 3.50 5.34 -15.16
N TYR A 333 2.56 5.71 -14.33
CA TYR A 333 1.22 6.04 -14.78
C TYR A 333 0.56 7.08 -13.89
N GLY A 334 -0.51 7.71 -14.39
CA GLY A 334 -1.17 8.75 -13.63
C GLY A 334 -2.37 9.38 -14.30
N ASN A 335 -2.46 10.70 -14.18
CA ASN A 335 -3.61 11.47 -14.64
C ASN A 335 -3.82 11.35 -16.16
N ASN A 336 -5.05 11.59 -16.60
CA ASN A 336 -5.46 11.57 -18.00
C ASN A 336 -5.17 10.23 -18.71
N GLY A 337 -5.19 9.11 -17.98
CA GLY A 337 -4.93 7.80 -18.56
C GLY A 337 -3.50 7.59 -19.04
N LEU A 338 -2.56 8.39 -18.57
CA LEU A 338 -1.16 8.31 -18.96
C LEU A 338 -0.53 7.02 -18.47
N ILE A 339 0.11 6.30 -19.38
CA ILE A 339 1.00 5.17 -19.14
C ILE A 339 2.27 5.40 -19.94
N LYS A 340 3.43 5.34 -19.28
CA LYS A 340 4.74 5.60 -19.86
C LYS A 340 5.76 4.58 -19.37
N ASN A 341 6.67 4.14 -20.25
CA ASN A 341 7.76 3.22 -19.86
C ASN A 341 9.14 3.79 -20.17
N CYS A 342 10.13 3.38 -19.39
CA CYS A 342 11.54 3.61 -19.66
C CYS A 342 12.05 2.68 -20.76
N SER A 343 13.31 2.88 -21.21
CA SER A 343 14.04 1.90 -22.01
C SER A 343 14.35 0.64 -21.19
N ALA A 344 14.51 -0.48 -21.87
CA ALA A 344 14.75 -1.78 -21.24
C ALA A 344 15.96 -1.76 -20.29
N GLY A 345 15.71 -2.01 -19.01
CA GLY A 345 16.75 -2.10 -17.98
C GLY A 345 17.43 -0.78 -17.64
N ASN A 346 16.98 0.37 -18.12
CA ASN A 346 17.54 1.68 -17.78
C ASN A 346 16.44 2.62 -17.28
N PHE A 347 16.32 2.79 -15.98
CA PHE A 347 15.27 3.58 -15.33
C PHE A 347 15.45 5.09 -15.50
N GLN A 348 16.58 5.55 -16.00
CA GLN A 348 16.84 6.95 -16.32
C GLN A 348 16.60 7.29 -17.79
N ASP A 349 16.46 6.30 -18.67
CA ASP A 349 16.24 6.53 -20.10
C ASP A 349 14.74 6.44 -20.48
N TRP A 350 14.16 7.58 -20.78
CA TRP A 350 12.77 7.74 -21.18
C TRP A 350 12.62 8.29 -22.60
N VAL A 351 13.72 8.26 -23.40
CA VAL A 351 13.82 8.85 -24.75
C VAL A 351 14.18 7.84 -25.84
N SER A 352 14.81 6.75 -25.50
CA SER A 352 15.19 5.72 -26.48
C SER A 352 14.00 5.16 -27.22
N ALA A 353 14.23 4.55 -28.37
CA ALA A 353 13.20 4.12 -29.31
C ALA A 353 12.17 3.13 -28.70
N ASP A 354 12.56 2.36 -27.69
CA ASP A 354 11.71 1.41 -26.96
C ASP A 354 11.00 2.03 -25.75
N SER A 355 11.31 3.29 -25.40
CA SER A 355 10.50 4.08 -24.47
C SER A 355 9.25 4.54 -25.17
N ASN A 356 8.10 4.47 -24.49
CA ASN A 356 6.83 4.84 -25.08
C ASN A 356 5.94 5.60 -24.08
N GLU A 357 5.02 6.36 -24.60
CA GLU A 357 4.02 7.10 -23.85
C GLU A 357 2.67 6.96 -24.55
N ASN A 358 1.63 6.69 -23.80
CA ASN A 358 0.28 6.66 -24.34
C ASN A 358 -0.75 7.15 -23.31
N THR A 359 -1.80 7.80 -23.79
CA THR A 359 -2.97 8.21 -23.02
C THR A 359 -4.14 7.33 -23.43
N VAL A 360 -4.49 6.37 -22.57
CA VAL A 360 -5.39 5.26 -22.92
C VAL A 360 -6.79 5.38 -22.33
N SER A 361 -7.00 6.30 -21.39
CA SER A 361 -8.26 6.48 -20.68
C SER A 361 -8.45 7.94 -20.31
N ALA A 362 -9.68 8.39 -20.15
CA ALA A 362 -9.96 9.73 -19.60
C ALA A 362 -9.71 9.78 -18.08
N GLY A 363 -9.82 8.66 -17.40
CA GLY A 363 -9.62 8.53 -15.96
C GLY A 363 -8.14 8.42 -15.56
N LYS A 364 -7.85 8.71 -14.30
CA LYS A 364 -6.53 8.47 -13.70
C LYS A 364 -6.24 6.97 -13.63
N ILE A 365 -5.07 6.54 -14.11
CA ILE A 365 -4.57 5.19 -13.83
C ILE A 365 -4.00 5.18 -12.40
N VAL A 366 -4.47 4.26 -11.58
CA VAL A 366 -4.17 4.21 -10.15
C VAL A 366 -3.37 2.99 -9.71
N LYS A 367 -3.38 1.91 -10.52
CA LYS A 367 -2.65 0.68 -10.21
C LYS A 367 -2.20 -0.01 -11.49
N GLY A 368 -0.99 -0.55 -11.48
CA GLY A 368 -0.48 -1.50 -12.45
C GLY A 368 0.00 -2.77 -11.74
N LEU A 369 -0.20 -3.93 -12.36
CA LEU A 369 0.37 -5.21 -11.92
C LEU A 369 0.82 -6.03 -13.14
N PRO A 370 1.96 -6.75 -13.04
CA PRO A 370 2.41 -7.62 -14.11
C PRO A 370 1.50 -8.84 -14.26
N VAL A 371 1.23 -9.24 -15.48
CA VAL A 371 0.62 -10.55 -15.78
C VAL A 371 1.74 -11.57 -15.87
N ARG A 372 1.79 -12.48 -14.90
CA ARG A 372 2.81 -13.53 -14.82
C ARG A 372 2.28 -14.80 -15.49
N GLY A 373 3.11 -15.42 -16.31
CA GLY A 373 2.84 -16.71 -16.95
C GLY A 373 2.29 -16.64 -18.38
N GLY A 374 2.56 -17.67 -19.15
CA GLY A 374 1.99 -17.94 -20.47
C GLY A 374 2.62 -17.25 -21.67
N THR A 375 3.44 -16.21 -21.50
CA THR A 375 4.15 -15.53 -22.59
C THR A 375 5.57 -15.17 -22.18
N THR A 376 6.49 -15.21 -23.13
CA THR A 376 7.87 -14.67 -22.95
C THR A 376 7.92 -13.15 -23.06
N ALA A 377 6.84 -12.52 -23.51
CA ALA A 377 6.73 -11.09 -23.69
C ALA A 377 6.12 -10.43 -22.46
N PRO A 378 6.68 -9.30 -21.97
CA PRO A 378 6.14 -8.58 -20.83
C PRO A 378 4.70 -8.12 -21.10
N SER A 379 3.83 -8.29 -20.11
CA SER A 379 2.47 -7.74 -20.14
C SER A 379 2.00 -7.37 -18.75
N GLY A 380 1.10 -6.40 -18.66
CA GLY A 380 0.53 -5.92 -17.40
C GLY A 380 -0.92 -5.50 -17.53
N LEU A 381 -1.59 -5.44 -16.39
CA LEU A 381 -2.92 -4.88 -16.23
C LEU A 381 -2.84 -3.56 -15.50
N PHE A 382 -3.57 -2.58 -15.99
CA PHE A 382 -3.62 -1.23 -15.43
C PHE A 382 -5.08 -0.87 -15.13
N TRP A 383 -5.32 -0.50 -13.88
CA TRP A 383 -6.64 -0.07 -13.41
C TRP A 383 -6.74 1.44 -13.47
N SER A 384 -7.68 1.92 -14.24
CA SER A 384 -8.21 3.29 -14.15
C SER A 384 -9.37 3.31 -13.14
N LEU A 385 -9.87 4.49 -12.83
CA LEU A 385 -11.03 4.65 -11.93
C LEU A 385 -12.31 3.99 -12.48
N ASP A 386 -12.38 3.79 -13.79
CA ASP A 386 -13.57 3.30 -14.51
C ASP A 386 -13.28 2.17 -15.50
N SER A 387 -12.02 1.82 -15.73
CA SER A 387 -11.63 0.86 -16.78
C SER A 387 -10.45 0.00 -16.38
N LEU A 388 -10.34 -1.16 -17.03
CA LEU A 388 -9.20 -2.06 -16.96
C LEU A 388 -8.53 -2.12 -18.33
N ILE A 389 -7.23 -1.87 -18.36
CA ILE A 389 -6.42 -1.83 -19.58
C ILE A 389 -5.36 -2.91 -19.50
N ARG A 390 -5.19 -3.65 -20.58
CA ARG A 390 -4.08 -4.58 -20.76
C ARG A 390 -3.00 -3.93 -21.62
N VAL A 391 -1.78 -3.92 -21.15
CA VAL A 391 -0.59 -3.49 -21.89
C VAL A 391 0.25 -4.72 -22.19
N SER A 392 0.64 -4.91 -23.45
CA SER A 392 1.38 -6.08 -23.91
C SER A 392 2.52 -5.68 -24.82
N TYR A 393 3.68 -6.27 -24.63
CA TYR A 393 4.81 -6.11 -25.54
C TYR A 393 4.50 -6.83 -26.85
N ALA A 394 4.35 -6.06 -27.92
CA ALA A 394 3.98 -6.57 -29.25
C ALA A 394 4.62 -5.66 -30.31
N PRO A 395 5.93 -5.75 -30.52
CA PRO A 395 6.63 -4.86 -31.45
C PRO A 395 6.09 -5.01 -32.86
N THR A 396 5.65 -3.89 -33.44
CA THR A 396 5.10 -3.81 -34.80
C THR A 396 5.74 -2.63 -35.53
N THR A 397 6.32 -2.87 -36.70
CA THR A 397 6.93 -1.83 -37.50
C THR A 397 5.88 -1.22 -38.43
N VAL A 398 5.71 0.10 -38.34
CA VAL A 398 4.81 0.89 -39.19
C VAL A 398 5.66 1.94 -39.91
N GLY A 399 5.94 1.73 -41.18
CA GLY A 399 6.85 2.60 -41.95
C GLY A 399 8.29 2.50 -41.41
N ALA A 400 8.86 3.63 -40.97
CA ALA A 400 10.20 3.72 -40.42
C ALA A 400 10.22 3.63 -38.87
N SER A 401 9.07 3.53 -38.22
CA SER A 401 8.94 3.53 -36.77
C SER A 401 8.50 2.17 -36.25
N THR A 402 9.05 1.73 -35.13
CA THR A 402 8.61 0.53 -34.41
C THR A 402 7.80 0.94 -33.19
N ILE A 403 6.58 0.41 -33.08
CA ILE A 403 5.71 0.53 -31.91
C ILE A 403 5.92 -0.72 -31.10
N TYR A 404 6.36 -0.59 -29.85
CA TYR A 404 6.71 -1.73 -29.01
C TYR A 404 5.55 -2.24 -28.18
N TRP A 405 4.58 -1.39 -27.83
CA TRP A 405 3.53 -1.70 -26.90
C TRP A 405 2.14 -1.58 -27.49
N ARG A 406 1.31 -2.54 -27.17
CA ARG A 406 -0.11 -2.56 -27.48
C ARG A 406 -0.92 -2.31 -26.21
N TYR A 407 -1.93 -1.45 -26.33
CA TYR A 407 -2.83 -1.06 -25.25
C TYR A 407 -4.26 -1.50 -25.61
N ASP A 408 -4.83 -2.42 -24.87
CA ASP A 408 -6.17 -2.95 -25.09
C ASP A 408 -7.06 -2.61 -23.88
N ILE A 409 -8.18 -1.94 -24.09
CA ILE A 409 -9.19 -1.74 -23.05
C ILE A 409 -9.94 -3.07 -22.89
N VAL A 410 -9.76 -3.73 -21.74
CA VAL A 410 -10.44 -4.99 -21.42
C VAL A 410 -11.90 -4.73 -21.08
N THR A 411 -12.19 -3.68 -20.32
CA THR A 411 -13.52 -3.22 -19.99
C THR A 411 -13.50 -1.73 -19.64
N SER A 412 -14.57 -1.03 -19.93
CA SER A 412 -14.82 0.37 -19.56
C SER A 412 -15.89 0.49 -18.46
N GLN A 413 -16.23 -0.58 -17.80
CA GLN A 413 -17.25 -0.65 -16.74
C GLN A 413 -16.70 -1.34 -15.48
N SER A 414 -15.48 -1.05 -15.13
CA SER A 414 -14.82 -1.57 -13.93
C SER A 414 -14.51 -0.42 -12.98
N SER A 415 -14.97 -0.53 -11.75
CA SER A 415 -14.60 0.42 -10.69
C SER A 415 -13.47 -0.14 -9.83
N ILE A 416 -12.76 0.75 -9.16
CA ILE A 416 -11.75 0.40 -8.15
C ILE A 416 -11.90 1.30 -6.94
N LEU A 417 -11.92 0.72 -5.75
CA LEU A 417 -12.07 1.46 -4.50
C LEU A 417 -10.78 2.17 -4.10
N SER A 418 -9.66 1.45 -4.17
CA SER A 418 -8.32 1.94 -3.81
C SER A 418 -7.26 1.27 -4.68
N SER A 419 -6.17 1.97 -4.96
CA SER A 419 -5.01 1.40 -5.67
C SER A 419 -4.38 0.21 -4.95
N SER A 420 -4.47 0.16 -3.63
CA SER A 420 -3.96 -0.94 -2.81
C SER A 420 -4.95 -2.09 -2.61
N SER A 421 -6.19 -1.97 -3.10
CA SER A 421 -7.22 -3.02 -2.99
C SER A 421 -7.08 -4.15 -4.01
N VAL A 422 -6.13 -4.05 -4.93
CA VAL A 422 -5.86 -5.07 -5.96
C VAL A 422 -4.79 -6.02 -5.48
N ILE A 423 -5.03 -7.32 -5.64
CA ILE A 423 -4.07 -8.38 -5.33
C ILE A 423 -4.10 -9.47 -6.41
N GLU A 424 -2.93 -10.02 -6.71
CA GLU A 424 -2.78 -11.20 -7.56
C GLU A 424 -2.67 -12.45 -6.67
N TYR A 425 -3.41 -13.49 -7.03
CA TYR A 425 -3.34 -14.81 -6.42
C TYR A 425 -3.42 -15.90 -7.49
N ASP A 426 -2.35 -16.68 -7.65
CA ASP A 426 -2.23 -17.77 -8.63
C ASP A 426 -2.64 -17.40 -10.07
N GLY A 427 -2.22 -16.20 -10.53
CA GLY A 427 -2.53 -15.69 -11.87
C GLY A 427 -3.92 -15.09 -12.03
N LEU A 428 -4.74 -15.08 -10.97
CA LEU A 428 -6.01 -14.39 -10.91
C LEU A 428 -5.83 -13.05 -10.19
N PHE A 429 -6.52 -12.03 -10.66
CA PHE A 429 -6.47 -10.71 -10.04
C PHE A 429 -7.80 -10.43 -9.35
N PHE A 430 -7.75 -10.07 -8.09
CA PHE A 430 -8.92 -9.74 -7.28
C PHE A 430 -8.84 -8.29 -6.80
N TRP A 431 -9.96 -7.58 -6.80
CA TRP A 431 -10.01 -6.23 -6.25
C TRP A 431 -11.39 -5.85 -5.72
N CYS A 432 -11.39 -4.85 -4.86
CA CYS A 432 -12.60 -4.23 -4.37
C CYS A 432 -12.98 -3.07 -5.31
N GLY A 433 -14.15 -3.18 -5.94
CA GLY A 433 -14.79 -2.09 -6.65
C GLY A 433 -15.51 -1.15 -5.68
N VAL A 434 -16.28 -0.20 -6.22
CA VAL A 434 -17.04 0.76 -5.41
C VAL A 434 -18.27 0.10 -4.77
N ASP A 435 -18.83 -0.92 -5.41
CA ASP A 435 -20.10 -1.56 -5.03
C ASP A 435 -20.06 -3.10 -5.05
N ARG A 436 -18.94 -3.70 -5.47
CA ARG A 436 -18.80 -5.16 -5.60
C ARG A 436 -17.32 -5.58 -5.60
N PHE A 437 -17.08 -6.86 -5.34
CA PHE A 437 -15.78 -7.48 -5.52
C PHE A 437 -15.66 -8.03 -6.93
N LEU A 438 -14.54 -7.78 -7.57
CA LEU A 438 -14.28 -8.13 -8.97
C LEU A 438 -13.05 -9.03 -9.07
N MET A 439 -13.03 -9.86 -10.11
CA MET A 439 -11.89 -10.67 -10.48
C MET A 439 -11.62 -10.64 -11.99
N TYR A 440 -10.37 -10.86 -12.35
CA TYR A 440 -9.93 -11.04 -13.72
C TYR A 440 -9.18 -12.36 -13.88
N ASN A 441 -9.66 -13.18 -14.82
CA ASN A 441 -9.06 -14.46 -15.24
C ASN A 441 -8.93 -14.57 -16.76
N GLY A 442 -8.80 -13.41 -17.44
CA GLY A 442 -8.96 -13.25 -18.87
C GLY A 442 -10.21 -12.45 -19.24
N VAL A 443 -11.20 -12.48 -18.36
CA VAL A 443 -12.44 -11.68 -18.44
C VAL A 443 -12.72 -11.10 -17.06
N VAL A 444 -13.24 -9.87 -16.99
CA VAL A 444 -13.68 -9.27 -15.71
C VAL A 444 -15.04 -9.87 -15.33
N SER A 445 -15.12 -10.38 -14.12
CA SER A 445 -16.35 -10.92 -13.55
C SER A 445 -16.47 -10.56 -12.07
N GLU A 446 -17.69 -10.59 -11.57
CA GLU A 446 -17.98 -10.39 -10.15
C GLU A 446 -17.60 -11.64 -9.34
N VAL A 447 -17.03 -11.43 -8.16
CA VAL A 447 -16.83 -12.49 -7.16
C VAL A 447 -18.09 -12.54 -6.30
N ALA A 448 -18.92 -13.57 -6.51
CA ALA A 448 -20.18 -13.71 -5.80
C ALA A 448 -19.97 -13.71 -4.27
N ASN A 449 -20.70 -12.85 -3.58
CA ASN A 449 -20.70 -12.73 -2.13
C ASN A 449 -22.12 -12.52 -1.63
N ASN A 450 -22.77 -13.58 -1.18
CA ASN A 450 -24.14 -13.55 -0.68
C ASN A 450 -24.21 -13.51 0.86
N THR A 451 -23.07 -13.44 1.54
CA THR A 451 -23.00 -13.61 2.99
C THR A 451 -22.72 -12.31 3.74
N ASN A 452 -21.91 -11.41 3.17
CA ASN A 452 -21.48 -10.20 3.86
C ASN A 452 -21.16 -9.01 2.94
N ILE A 453 -21.71 -9.00 1.72
CA ILE A 453 -21.46 -7.92 0.74
C ILE A 453 -22.05 -6.59 1.21
N ASN A 454 -23.32 -6.59 1.64
CA ASN A 454 -23.98 -5.38 2.14
C ASN A 454 -23.34 -4.91 3.44
N TYR A 455 -23.05 -5.83 4.35
CA TYR A 455 -22.34 -5.52 5.58
C TYR A 455 -21.00 -4.79 5.32
N PHE A 456 -20.25 -5.21 4.31
CA PHE A 456 -19.00 -4.53 3.95
C PHE A 456 -19.27 -3.14 3.37
N PHE A 457 -20.09 -3.04 2.31
CA PHE A 457 -20.28 -1.77 1.58
C PHE A 457 -21.10 -0.73 2.38
N ASP A 458 -21.98 -1.16 3.28
CA ASP A 458 -22.72 -0.26 4.16
C ASP A 458 -21.86 0.25 5.33
N ASN A 459 -20.79 -0.45 5.70
CA ASN A 459 -19.95 -0.10 6.83
C ASN A 459 -18.57 0.45 6.47
N VAL A 460 -18.13 0.35 5.22
CA VAL A 460 -16.83 0.94 4.83
C VAL A 460 -16.89 2.46 4.88
N ASN A 461 -15.89 3.09 5.51
CA ASN A 461 -15.79 4.55 5.50
C ASN A 461 -15.32 5.04 4.14
N TYR A 462 -16.24 5.48 3.29
CA TYR A 462 -15.92 5.97 1.94
C TYR A 462 -15.05 7.23 1.93
N ALA A 463 -15.09 8.06 2.97
CA ALA A 463 -14.19 9.20 3.09
C ALA A 463 -12.71 8.77 3.23
N GLN A 464 -12.49 7.55 3.72
CA GLN A 464 -11.17 6.95 3.91
C GLN A 464 -10.90 5.78 2.94
N ARG A 465 -11.67 5.64 1.86
CA ARG A 465 -11.61 4.51 0.91
C ARG A 465 -10.21 4.23 0.36
N GLN A 466 -9.37 5.27 0.25
CA GLN A 466 -7.99 5.14 -0.25
C GLN A 466 -7.10 4.28 0.66
N LYS A 467 -7.51 4.08 1.91
CA LYS A 467 -6.78 3.27 2.89
C LYS A 467 -7.16 1.79 2.85
N VAL A 468 -8.15 1.42 2.06
CA VAL A 468 -8.49 0.00 1.82
C VAL A 468 -7.35 -0.66 1.07
N TRP A 469 -6.83 -1.74 1.60
CA TRP A 469 -5.71 -2.46 1.00
C TRP A 469 -5.90 -3.96 1.09
N ALA A 470 -5.27 -4.69 0.17
CA ALA A 470 -5.38 -6.14 0.06
C ALA A 470 -4.03 -6.83 0.25
N THR A 471 -4.09 -8.05 0.78
CA THR A 471 -2.96 -8.98 0.85
C THR A 471 -3.44 -10.42 0.67
N LYS A 472 -2.49 -11.34 0.50
CA LYS A 472 -2.79 -12.76 0.36
C LYS A 472 -2.09 -13.59 1.44
N ILE A 473 -2.71 -14.70 1.82
CA ILE A 473 -2.10 -15.75 2.65
C ILE A 473 -2.18 -17.07 1.87
N PRO A 474 -1.19 -17.35 1.01
CA PRO A 474 -1.26 -18.48 0.07
C PRO A 474 -1.42 -19.84 0.75
N ARG A 475 -0.80 -20.03 1.93
CA ARG A 475 -0.93 -21.27 2.70
C ARG A 475 -2.40 -21.67 2.92
N TRP A 476 -3.26 -20.70 3.18
CA TRP A 476 -4.67 -20.91 3.49
C TRP A 476 -5.61 -20.65 2.31
N GLY A 477 -5.07 -20.13 1.20
CA GLY A 477 -5.89 -19.77 0.04
C GLY A 477 -6.72 -18.50 0.23
N GLU A 478 -6.28 -17.61 1.08
CA GLU A 478 -7.04 -16.44 1.50
C GLU A 478 -6.55 -15.16 0.82
N VAL A 479 -7.50 -14.32 0.43
CA VAL A 479 -7.32 -12.91 0.08
C VAL A 479 -8.04 -12.08 1.13
N TRP A 480 -7.31 -11.13 1.70
CA TRP A 480 -7.77 -10.24 2.77
C TRP A 480 -7.87 -8.82 2.26
N TRP A 481 -9.00 -8.13 2.51
CA TRP A 481 -9.15 -6.69 2.34
C TRP A 481 -9.36 -6.04 3.69
N PHE A 482 -8.40 -5.23 4.11
CA PHE A 482 -8.47 -4.42 5.32
C PHE A 482 -9.16 -3.11 5.01
N TYR A 483 -10.03 -2.64 5.90
CA TYR A 483 -10.81 -1.43 5.65
C TYR A 483 -11.14 -0.67 6.94
N PRO A 484 -11.28 0.68 6.85
CA PRO A 484 -11.83 1.49 7.94
C PRO A 484 -13.33 1.26 8.04
N LYS A 485 -13.81 0.80 9.19
CA LYS A 485 -15.22 0.49 9.42
C LYS A 485 -15.93 1.61 10.15
N GLY A 486 -17.16 1.97 9.74
CA GLY A 486 -17.97 3.03 10.32
C GLY A 486 -17.30 4.39 10.21
N ASP A 487 -17.05 5.06 11.31
CA ASP A 487 -16.39 6.37 11.38
C ASP A 487 -14.86 6.27 11.54
N ALA A 488 -14.30 5.06 11.51
CA ALA A 488 -12.86 4.88 11.70
C ALA A 488 -12.07 5.55 10.57
N THR A 489 -11.00 6.24 10.93
CA THR A 489 -10.09 6.89 9.98
C THR A 489 -8.95 5.98 9.51
N GLU A 490 -8.70 4.88 10.21
CA GLU A 490 -7.74 3.83 9.88
C GLU A 490 -8.42 2.47 9.84
N CYS A 491 -7.78 1.47 9.21
CA CYS A 491 -8.34 0.13 9.10
C CYS A 491 -8.53 -0.51 10.47
N THR A 492 -9.73 -1.01 10.72
CA THR A 492 -10.15 -1.64 11.98
C THR A 492 -10.66 -3.06 11.80
N ASP A 493 -11.03 -3.42 10.58
CA ASP A 493 -11.57 -4.73 10.26
C ASP A 493 -11.03 -5.24 8.91
N ALA A 494 -11.28 -6.50 8.61
CA ALA A 494 -10.94 -7.11 7.35
C ALA A 494 -12.02 -8.08 6.88
N ILE A 495 -12.34 -8.03 5.57
CA ILE A 495 -13.15 -9.02 4.89
C ILE A 495 -12.23 -9.99 4.15
N ILE A 496 -12.57 -11.28 4.17
CA ILE A 496 -11.69 -12.36 3.75
C ILE A 496 -12.43 -13.25 2.75
N TYR A 497 -11.80 -13.50 1.62
CA TYR A 497 -12.24 -14.46 0.64
C TYR A 497 -11.29 -15.65 0.56
N ASN A 498 -11.80 -16.84 0.83
CA ASN A 498 -11.06 -18.07 0.55
C ASN A 498 -11.26 -18.46 -0.91
N VAL A 499 -10.21 -18.31 -1.71
CA VAL A 499 -10.22 -18.56 -3.15
C VAL A 499 -10.44 -20.03 -3.47
N ARG A 500 -9.94 -20.96 -2.63
CA ARG A 500 -10.03 -22.41 -2.84
C ARG A 500 -11.44 -22.93 -2.59
N ASP A 501 -12.01 -22.51 -1.45
CA ASP A 501 -13.32 -22.97 -1.00
C ASP A 501 -14.47 -22.08 -1.48
N LYS A 502 -14.15 -20.90 -2.05
CA LYS A 502 -15.10 -19.86 -2.53
C LYS A 502 -16.07 -19.40 -1.45
N ILE A 503 -15.55 -19.16 -0.26
CA ILE A 503 -16.34 -18.73 0.91
C ILE A 503 -15.85 -17.38 1.43
N TRP A 504 -16.78 -16.65 2.03
CA TRP A 504 -16.53 -15.33 2.61
C TRP A 504 -16.71 -15.35 4.13
N TYR A 505 -15.87 -14.60 4.81
CA TYR A 505 -15.94 -14.34 6.24
C TYR A 505 -15.19 -13.05 6.56
N ASP A 506 -15.19 -12.63 7.82
CA ASP A 506 -14.52 -11.41 8.26
C ASP A 506 -13.65 -11.66 9.51
N ALA A 507 -12.85 -10.68 9.87
CA ALA A 507 -11.97 -10.76 11.04
C ALA A 507 -12.70 -10.43 12.36
N GLY A 508 -13.93 -9.89 12.32
CA GLY A 508 -14.74 -9.55 13.48
C GLY A 508 -14.14 -8.47 14.37
N GLU A 509 -13.55 -7.44 13.80
CA GLU A 509 -12.88 -6.32 14.51
C GLU A 509 -11.77 -6.80 15.49
N ALA A 510 -11.06 -7.84 15.11
CA ALA A 510 -9.94 -8.32 15.91
C ALA A 510 -8.78 -7.32 15.89
N LEU A 511 -8.02 -7.25 16.98
CA LEU A 511 -6.81 -6.39 17.05
C LEU A 511 -5.82 -6.70 15.92
N GLY A 512 -5.75 -7.97 15.50
CA GLY A 512 -4.94 -8.40 14.36
C GLY A 512 -5.39 -7.84 12.99
N ALA A 513 -6.60 -7.29 12.88
CA ALA A 513 -7.12 -6.65 11.69
C ALA A 513 -6.83 -5.13 11.63
N ARG A 514 -6.29 -4.54 12.68
CA ARG A 514 -5.91 -3.12 12.72
C ARG A 514 -4.56 -2.90 12.04
N ARG A 515 -4.56 -3.00 10.70
CA ARG A 515 -3.36 -2.96 9.86
C ARG A 515 -3.54 -1.96 8.73
N ALA A 516 -2.51 -1.13 8.50
CA ALA A 516 -2.55 -0.03 7.53
C ALA A 516 -1.98 -0.41 6.17
N ALA A 517 -1.00 -1.29 6.15
CA ALA A 517 -0.34 -1.78 4.95
C ALA A 517 0.36 -3.10 5.24
N GLY A 518 0.73 -3.81 4.21
CA GLY A 518 1.50 -5.03 4.35
C GLY A 518 1.68 -5.74 3.03
N THR A 519 2.49 -6.76 3.05
CA THR A 519 2.70 -7.61 1.90
C THR A 519 2.99 -9.04 2.33
N PHE A 520 2.70 -9.97 1.44
CA PHE A 520 3.25 -11.30 1.47
C PHE A 520 4.37 -11.36 0.43
N SER A 521 5.55 -11.75 0.85
CA SER A 521 6.68 -11.99 -0.04
C SER A 521 7.14 -13.44 0.10
N GLU A 522 7.60 -14.03 -0.98
CA GLU A 522 8.21 -15.36 -0.97
C GLU A 522 9.57 -15.39 -0.28
N VAL A 523 10.16 -14.21 -0.03
CA VAL A 523 11.39 -14.05 0.77
C VAL A 523 11.12 -14.38 2.24
N PHE A 524 9.98 -13.96 2.78
CA PHE A 524 9.57 -14.21 4.14
C PHE A 524 8.54 -15.32 4.18
N ARG A 525 8.75 -16.27 5.05
CA ARG A 525 7.83 -17.40 5.24
C ARG A 525 6.43 -16.98 5.69
N ARG A 526 6.30 -15.80 6.28
CA ARG A 526 5.08 -15.29 6.92
C ARG A 526 4.81 -13.85 6.51
N PRO A 527 3.53 -13.43 6.43
CA PRO A 527 3.21 -12.06 6.05
C PRO A 527 3.64 -11.06 7.13
N ILE A 528 4.11 -9.89 6.68
CA ILE A 528 4.44 -8.76 7.56
C ILE A 528 3.46 -7.62 7.27
N TRP A 529 2.80 -7.14 8.32
CA TRP A 529 1.80 -6.08 8.24
C TRP A 529 2.09 -4.98 9.26
N ALA A 530 1.89 -3.73 8.86
CA ALA A 530 2.10 -2.55 9.70
C ALA A 530 0.85 -2.22 10.52
N GLY A 531 1.02 -1.98 11.80
CA GLY A 531 -0.05 -1.58 12.71
C GLY A 531 -0.57 -0.17 12.46
N THR A 532 -1.82 0.07 12.82
CA THR A 532 -2.47 1.38 12.77
C THR A 532 -2.38 2.15 14.09
N GLU A 533 -2.01 1.47 15.18
CA GLU A 533 -1.97 2.03 16.53
C GLU A 533 -0.52 2.24 16.99
N THR A 534 -0.31 3.30 17.75
CA THR A 534 0.98 3.55 18.40
C THR A 534 1.19 2.60 19.56
N ASN A 535 2.43 2.20 19.75
CA ASN A 535 2.89 1.52 20.97
C ASN A 535 3.17 2.53 22.10
N ASP A 536 3.59 2.04 23.26
CA ASP A 536 3.90 2.87 24.44
C ASP A 536 5.00 3.90 24.20
N SER A 537 5.83 3.72 23.18
CA SER A 537 6.89 4.67 22.80
C SER A 537 6.41 5.73 21.80
N GLY A 538 5.14 5.73 21.41
CA GLY A 538 4.59 6.66 20.44
C GLY A 538 4.98 6.34 18.98
N THR A 539 5.55 5.18 18.73
CA THR A 539 5.92 4.66 17.40
C THR A 539 4.96 3.56 16.97
N TYR A 540 5.09 3.10 15.73
CA TYR A 540 4.23 2.05 15.17
C TYR A 540 5.00 0.74 15.06
N THR A 541 4.26 -0.37 15.10
CA THR A 541 4.83 -1.72 15.09
C THR A 541 4.58 -2.42 13.76
N LEU A 542 5.62 -3.06 13.22
CA LEU A 542 5.47 -4.04 12.14
C LEU A 542 5.27 -5.42 12.76
N TRP A 543 4.24 -6.11 12.30
CA TRP A 543 3.77 -7.38 12.84
C TRP A 543 4.00 -8.52 11.87
N GLN A 544 4.69 -9.57 12.30
CA GLN A 544 4.74 -10.84 11.56
C GLN A 544 3.53 -11.68 11.97
N HIS A 545 2.66 -11.96 11.00
CA HIS A 545 1.44 -12.75 11.18
C HIS A 545 1.65 -14.25 10.95
N GLU A 546 0.65 -15.06 11.27
CA GLU A 546 0.69 -16.52 11.16
C GLU A 546 1.79 -17.16 12.02
N THR A 547 2.10 -16.55 13.16
CA THR A 547 3.15 -16.98 14.10
C THR A 547 2.53 -17.41 15.42
N GLY A 548 2.64 -18.71 15.75
CA GLY A 548 2.07 -19.23 16.99
C GLY A 548 0.56 -19.03 17.11
N THR A 549 0.08 -18.82 18.33
CA THR A 549 -1.34 -18.69 18.68
C THR A 549 -1.67 -17.43 19.48
N ASN A 550 -0.61 -16.69 19.88
CA ASN A 550 -0.69 -15.55 20.77
C ASN A 550 -0.39 -14.23 20.05
N LEU A 551 -0.78 -13.14 20.66
CA LEU A 551 -0.18 -11.83 20.44
C LEU A 551 1.13 -11.77 21.26
N VAL A 552 2.25 -11.60 20.57
CA VAL A 552 3.56 -11.44 21.20
C VAL A 552 4.07 -10.04 20.94
N ASN A 553 4.23 -9.24 21.98
CA ASN A 553 4.79 -7.91 21.92
C ASN A 553 6.03 -7.85 22.82
N LEU A 554 7.23 -7.70 22.21
CA LEU A 554 8.50 -7.94 22.92
C LEU A 554 8.53 -9.34 23.55
N SER A 555 8.69 -9.41 24.85
CA SER A 555 8.66 -10.67 25.61
C SER A 555 7.29 -11.01 26.20
N GLN A 556 6.30 -10.11 26.07
CA GLN A 556 4.97 -10.32 26.62
C GLN A 556 4.10 -11.10 25.66
N GLN A 557 3.42 -12.11 26.18
CA GLN A 557 2.44 -12.90 25.45
C GLN A 557 1.05 -12.60 25.99
N SER A 558 0.11 -12.34 25.08
CA SER A 558 -1.29 -12.11 25.40
C SER A 558 -2.18 -13.05 24.60
N ALA A 559 -3.32 -13.40 25.17
CA ALA A 559 -4.34 -14.16 24.47
C ALA A 559 -4.90 -13.39 23.30
N ILE A 560 -5.19 -14.08 22.21
CA ILE A 560 -6.00 -13.55 21.10
C ILE A 560 -7.38 -14.18 21.24
N GLN A 561 -8.39 -13.32 21.48
CA GLN A 561 -9.78 -13.75 21.47
C GLN A 561 -10.17 -14.24 20.07
N SER A 562 -10.66 -15.46 20.00
CA SER A 562 -11.18 -16.06 18.78
C SER A 562 -12.45 -16.84 19.10
N TYR A 563 -13.50 -16.60 18.31
CA TYR A 563 -14.76 -17.31 18.45
C TYR A 563 -15.48 -17.44 17.11
N PHE A 564 -16.44 -18.36 17.10
CA PHE A 564 -17.47 -18.47 16.06
C PHE A 564 -18.81 -18.78 16.73
N GLU A 565 -19.88 -18.29 16.11
CA GLU A 565 -21.25 -18.49 16.59
C GLU A 565 -22.09 -19.13 15.49
N THR A 566 -22.84 -20.16 15.86
CA THR A 566 -23.71 -20.92 14.95
C THR A 566 -24.92 -20.08 14.51
N ASP A 567 -25.61 -20.52 13.46
CA ASP A 567 -26.95 -20.07 13.17
C ASP A 567 -27.94 -20.42 14.29
N SER A 568 -29.14 -19.86 14.21
CA SER A 568 -30.19 -20.11 15.19
C SER A 568 -30.80 -21.49 15.03
N ILE A 569 -30.64 -22.31 16.05
CA ILE A 569 -31.23 -23.65 16.14
C ILE A 569 -32.63 -23.51 16.76
N GLY A 570 -33.66 -23.70 15.99
CA GLY A 570 -35.06 -23.55 16.40
C GLY A 570 -35.92 -24.82 16.27
N TRP A 571 -35.30 -25.97 15.94
CA TRP A 571 -36.02 -27.23 15.72
C TRP A 571 -35.24 -28.43 16.21
N VAL A 572 -35.95 -29.46 16.61
CA VAL A 572 -35.38 -30.73 17.06
C VAL A 572 -35.40 -31.79 15.96
N ASN A 573 -36.25 -31.62 14.96
CA ASN A 573 -36.39 -32.53 13.82
C ASN A 573 -36.34 -31.76 12.50
N GLY A 574 -35.37 -32.03 11.68
CA GLY A 574 -35.41 -31.85 10.27
C GLY A 574 -35.26 -30.45 9.68
N GLY A 575 -35.24 -29.36 10.43
CA GLY A 575 -35.00 -28.01 9.93
C GLY A 575 -36.25 -27.22 9.50
N PRO A 576 -36.08 -25.96 9.04
CA PRO A 576 -37.17 -25.00 8.86
C PRO A 576 -38.16 -25.34 7.73
N ASN A 577 -37.78 -26.20 6.81
CA ASN A 577 -38.57 -26.56 5.63
C ASN A 577 -39.30 -27.90 5.74
N GLN A 578 -39.30 -28.54 6.93
CA GLN A 578 -40.00 -29.80 7.14
C GLN A 578 -41.24 -29.59 8.04
N ASN A 579 -42.34 -30.23 7.69
CA ASN A 579 -43.63 -30.15 8.41
C ASN A 579 -43.55 -30.61 9.87
N ASP A 580 -42.45 -31.20 10.31
CA ASP A 580 -42.19 -31.67 11.65
C ASP A 580 -41.34 -30.72 12.51
N ALA A 581 -41.34 -29.44 12.23
CA ALA A 581 -40.60 -28.43 13.01
C ALA A 581 -41.17 -28.36 14.45
N VAL A 582 -40.80 -29.28 15.28
CA VAL A 582 -41.08 -29.27 16.71
C VAL A 582 -40.18 -28.21 17.34
N GLY A 583 -40.74 -27.23 17.99
CA GLY A 583 -40.04 -26.07 18.56
C GLY A 583 -40.66 -24.74 18.19
N MET A 584 -41.49 -24.68 17.12
CA MET A 584 -42.23 -23.45 16.81
C MET A 584 -43.23 -23.07 17.88
N ASN A 585 -43.91 -24.05 18.52
CA ASN A 585 -44.83 -23.86 19.61
C ASN A 585 -44.26 -24.16 21.01
N ASN A 586 -43.09 -24.76 21.07
CA ASN A 586 -42.41 -25.13 22.31
C ASN A 586 -41.03 -24.50 22.36
N TYR A 587 -40.49 -24.37 23.55
CA TYR A 587 -39.05 -24.13 23.73
C TYR A 587 -38.29 -25.37 23.32
N ILE A 588 -37.00 -25.18 22.94
CA ILE A 588 -36.04 -26.24 22.80
C ILE A 588 -35.28 -26.33 24.11
N ARG A 589 -35.10 -27.53 24.62
CA ARG A 589 -34.26 -27.82 25.77
C ARG A 589 -32.99 -28.48 25.29
N LEU A 590 -31.87 -27.80 25.46
CA LEU A 590 -30.54 -28.32 25.19
C LEU A 590 -29.97 -28.91 26.48
N GLU A 591 -29.68 -30.20 26.44
CA GLU A 591 -29.24 -30.96 27.61
C GLU A 591 -27.75 -31.26 27.63
N ARG A 592 -27.16 -31.40 26.39
CA ARG A 592 -25.78 -31.76 26.24
C ARG A 592 -25.21 -31.32 24.92
N VAL A 593 -23.91 -30.94 24.94
CA VAL A 593 -23.06 -30.80 23.75
C VAL A 593 -21.89 -31.77 23.89
N GLU A 594 -21.66 -32.56 22.86
CA GLU A 594 -20.46 -33.38 22.74
C GLU A 594 -19.50 -32.63 21.79
N PRO A 595 -18.47 -31.95 22.34
CA PRO A 595 -17.55 -31.14 21.57
C PRO A 595 -16.57 -32.03 20.79
N ASP A 596 -16.38 -31.72 19.50
CA ASP A 596 -15.37 -32.33 18.67
C ASP A 596 -14.35 -31.26 18.26
N PHE A 597 -13.28 -31.17 19.04
CA PHE A 597 -12.24 -30.15 18.87
C PHE A 597 -10.84 -30.76 19.00
N ILE A 598 -9.94 -30.28 18.15
CA ILE A 598 -8.50 -30.35 18.42
C ILE A 598 -8.14 -29.00 19.04
N GLN A 599 -7.95 -28.95 20.34
CA GLN A 599 -7.64 -27.70 21.07
C GLN A 599 -6.42 -27.91 22.01
N SER A 600 -5.72 -26.81 22.28
CA SER A 600 -4.53 -26.81 23.14
C SER A 600 -4.84 -26.44 24.59
N GLU A 601 -5.82 -25.58 24.82
CA GLU A 601 -6.19 -25.00 26.11
C GLU A 601 -7.70 -25.03 26.30
N ASP A 602 -8.19 -24.64 27.46
CA ASP A 602 -9.62 -24.55 27.76
C ASP A 602 -10.34 -23.54 26.84
N MET A 603 -11.57 -23.88 26.47
CA MET A 603 -12.46 -23.05 25.73
C MET A 603 -13.78 -22.84 26.48
N ASN A 604 -14.52 -21.80 26.09
CA ASN A 604 -15.85 -21.47 26.61
C ASN A 604 -16.91 -21.75 25.57
N LEU A 605 -18.01 -22.37 26.01
CA LEU A 605 -19.24 -22.43 25.25
C LEU A 605 -20.24 -21.48 25.90
N TYR A 606 -20.83 -20.60 25.10
CA TYR A 606 -21.97 -19.77 25.48
C TYR A 606 -23.21 -20.17 24.67
N VAL A 607 -24.37 -20.16 25.30
CA VAL A 607 -25.64 -20.37 24.65
C VAL A 607 -26.40 -19.04 24.63
N THR A 608 -26.55 -18.49 23.44
CA THR A 608 -27.33 -17.26 23.21
C THR A 608 -28.70 -17.65 22.68
N GLY A 609 -29.77 -17.04 23.16
CA GLY A 609 -31.10 -17.38 22.67
C GLY A 609 -32.16 -16.36 23.04
N LYS A 610 -33.35 -16.52 22.45
CA LYS A 610 -34.48 -15.63 22.57
C LYS A 610 -35.76 -16.39 22.99
N GLY A 611 -36.63 -15.70 23.71
CA GLY A 611 -37.97 -16.17 23.98
C GLY A 611 -38.92 -15.97 22.81
N TYR A 612 -38.83 -14.84 22.11
CA TYR A 612 -39.57 -14.45 20.91
C TYR A 612 -38.64 -13.93 19.80
N ALA A 613 -39.11 -13.92 18.57
CA ALA A 613 -38.27 -13.53 17.42
C ALA A 613 -37.67 -12.11 17.54
N SER A 614 -38.42 -11.18 18.12
CA SER A 614 -38.02 -9.77 18.32
C SER A 614 -37.44 -9.50 19.72
N ASP A 615 -37.27 -10.55 20.54
CA ASP A 615 -36.78 -10.40 21.91
C ASP A 615 -35.28 -10.13 21.95
N VAL A 616 -34.82 -9.62 23.09
CA VAL A 616 -33.39 -9.39 23.33
C VAL A 616 -32.69 -10.72 23.57
N ASP A 617 -31.48 -10.85 22.99
CA ASP A 617 -30.64 -12.00 23.22
C ASP A 617 -30.29 -12.18 24.69
N GLN A 618 -30.47 -13.38 25.20
CA GLN A 618 -30.05 -13.80 26.53
C GLN A 618 -28.88 -14.76 26.39
N VAL A 619 -27.75 -14.40 27.00
CA VAL A 619 -26.52 -15.18 26.95
C VAL A 619 -26.36 -15.95 28.27
N SER A 620 -26.05 -17.23 28.20
CA SER A 620 -25.76 -18.07 29.38
C SER A 620 -24.46 -17.65 30.07
N ALA A 621 -24.22 -18.17 31.27
CA ALA A 621 -22.86 -18.26 31.84
C ALA A 621 -21.97 -19.12 30.93
N ALA A 622 -20.65 -18.93 31.04
CA ALA A 622 -19.69 -19.73 30.30
C ALA A 622 -19.69 -21.19 30.79
N TYR A 623 -19.81 -22.12 29.87
CA TYR A 623 -19.55 -23.52 30.08
C TYR A 623 -18.11 -23.83 29.65
N VAL A 624 -17.20 -23.97 30.62
CA VAL A 624 -15.78 -24.22 30.31
C VAL A 624 -15.60 -25.68 29.92
N PHE A 625 -14.84 -25.95 28.88
CA PHE A 625 -14.47 -27.30 28.49
C PHE A 625 -12.99 -27.37 28.08
N SER A 626 -12.35 -28.45 28.51
CA SER A 626 -10.93 -28.73 28.31
C SER A 626 -10.69 -29.66 27.12
N PRO A 627 -9.44 -29.85 26.66
CA PRO A 627 -9.09 -30.82 25.61
C PRO A 627 -9.52 -32.27 25.91
N THR A 628 -9.78 -32.57 27.17
CA THR A 628 -10.19 -33.91 27.63
C THR A 628 -11.68 -34.03 27.94
N THR A 629 -12.45 -32.94 27.74
CA THR A 629 -13.88 -32.93 28.01
C THR A 629 -14.63 -33.72 26.95
N LEU A 630 -15.28 -34.80 27.35
CA LEU A 630 -16.05 -35.66 26.44
C LEU A 630 -17.46 -35.11 26.18
N LYS A 631 -18.04 -34.40 27.14
CA LYS A 631 -19.39 -33.81 27.04
C LYS A 631 -19.53 -32.61 27.95
N ILE A 632 -20.39 -31.69 27.55
CA ILE A 632 -20.80 -30.53 28.32
C ILE A 632 -22.28 -30.70 28.62
N ASP A 633 -22.62 -30.90 29.90
CA ASP A 633 -24.01 -31.02 30.35
C ASP A 633 -24.58 -29.62 30.57
N LEU A 634 -25.72 -29.32 29.92
CA LEU A 634 -26.37 -28.01 29.83
C LEU A 634 -27.80 -28.08 30.40
N ARG A 635 -28.35 -26.92 30.78
CA ARG A 635 -29.76 -26.79 31.20
C ARG A 635 -30.37 -25.53 30.58
N GLU A 636 -30.26 -25.43 29.27
CA GLU A 636 -30.69 -24.27 28.54
C GLU A 636 -32.02 -24.55 27.82
N GLN A 637 -32.99 -23.64 27.97
CA GLN A 637 -34.32 -23.74 27.33
C GLN A 637 -34.70 -22.40 26.72
N ARG A 638 -34.79 -22.35 25.40
CA ARG A 638 -35.11 -21.15 24.62
C ARG A 638 -36.02 -21.53 23.44
N ARG A 639 -36.61 -20.52 22.80
CA ARG A 639 -37.27 -20.69 21.51
C ARG A 639 -36.31 -21.08 20.40
N GLU A 640 -35.20 -20.38 20.36
CA GLU A 640 -34.11 -20.57 19.44
C GLU A 640 -32.78 -20.30 20.15
N MET A 641 -31.73 -21.01 19.78
CA MET A 641 -30.42 -20.93 20.42
C MET A 641 -29.32 -20.87 19.40
N ARG A 642 -28.30 -20.11 19.71
CA ARG A 642 -27.01 -20.10 19.01
C ARG A 642 -25.93 -20.55 19.99
N LEU A 643 -24.93 -21.25 19.46
CA LEU A 643 -23.81 -21.74 20.23
C LEU A 643 -22.57 -20.96 19.82
N ARG A 644 -21.96 -20.27 20.77
CA ARG A 644 -20.71 -19.56 20.59
C ARG A 644 -19.60 -20.31 21.29
N PHE A 645 -18.62 -20.77 20.50
CA PHE A 645 -17.40 -21.40 20.99
C PHE A 645 -16.26 -20.38 20.95
N GLU A 646 -15.63 -20.13 22.10
CA GLU A 646 -14.65 -19.06 22.27
C GLU A 646 -13.37 -19.59 22.93
N SER A 647 -12.22 -19.23 22.36
CA SER A 647 -10.89 -19.33 22.93
C SER A 647 -10.35 -17.94 23.23
N ASN A 648 -10.04 -17.67 24.50
CA ASN A 648 -9.48 -16.39 24.94
C ASN A 648 -8.43 -16.61 26.05
N VAL A 649 -7.56 -17.57 25.83
CA VAL A 649 -6.49 -17.94 26.77
C VAL A 649 -5.14 -17.93 26.05
N VAL A 650 -4.07 -17.69 26.78
CA VAL A 650 -2.71 -17.75 26.25
C VAL A 650 -2.44 -19.18 25.79
N ASN A 651 -1.79 -19.34 24.64
CA ASN A 651 -1.56 -20.59 23.91
C ASN A 651 -2.81 -21.30 23.40
N GLY A 652 -3.99 -20.69 23.58
CA GLY A 652 -5.25 -21.26 23.09
C GLY A 652 -5.27 -21.34 21.57
N ASN A 653 -5.52 -22.52 21.06
CA ASN A 653 -5.73 -22.84 19.65
C ASN A 653 -6.86 -23.86 19.50
N TYR A 654 -7.55 -23.86 18.39
CA TYR A 654 -8.55 -24.86 18.10
C TYR A 654 -8.74 -25.11 16.61
N GLU A 655 -9.17 -26.33 16.30
CA GLU A 655 -9.77 -26.74 15.04
C GLU A 655 -11.06 -27.49 15.40
N CYS A 656 -12.20 -27.00 14.91
CA CYS A 656 -13.50 -27.56 15.21
C CYS A 656 -13.80 -28.74 14.27
N GLY A 657 -14.40 -29.79 14.80
CA GLY A 657 -14.96 -30.92 14.06
C GLY A 657 -16.47 -30.89 13.99
N LEU A 658 -17.11 -32.04 14.12
CA LEU A 658 -18.56 -32.20 14.08
C LEU A 658 -19.13 -32.31 15.51
N ASN A 659 -19.62 -31.24 16.05
CA ASN A 659 -20.27 -31.24 17.37
C ASN A 659 -21.63 -31.94 17.35
N LEU A 660 -21.94 -32.72 18.36
CA LEU A 660 -23.24 -33.35 18.55
C LEU A 660 -24.02 -32.67 19.67
N LEU A 661 -25.30 -32.45 19.44
CA LEU A 661 -26.22 -31.82 20.39
C LEU A 661 -27.25 -32.85 20.84
N SER A 662 -27.46 -32.94 22.14
CA SER A 662 -28.59 -33.66 22.71
C SER A 662 -29.66 -32.69 23.12
N ALA A 663 -30.74 -32.64 22.35
CA ALA A 663 -31.83 -31.71 22.54
C ALA A 663 -33.21 -32.39 22.58
N ASP A 664 -34.12 -31.82 23.31
CA ASP A 664 -35.50 -32.29 23.44
C ASP A 664 -36.48 -31.11 23.34
N VAL A 665 -37.73 -31.44 23.17
CA VAL A 665 -38.85 -30.48 23.23
C VAL A 665 -38.99 -30.02 24.69
N GLY A 666 -38.86 -28.74 24.90
CA GLY A 666 -39.06 -28.10 26.20
C GLY A 666 -40.55 -27.74 26.47
N ASP A 667 -40.75 -26.83 27.39
CA ASP A 667 -42.06 -26.41 27.79
C ASP A 667 -42.86 -25.76 26.63
N MET A 668 -44.17 -25.90 26.68
CA MET A 668 -45.05 -25.17 25.74
C MET A 668 -44.91 -23.66 25.95
N ARG A 669 -44.80 -22.94 24.87
CA ARG A 669 -44.79 -21.49 24.91
C ARG A 669 -46.18 -21.02 25.40
N SER A 670 -46.20 -20.20 26.44
CA SER A 670 -47.43 -19.62 26.92
C SER A 670 -48.08 -18.82 25.81
N THR A 671 -49.35 -19.16 25.46
CA THR A 671 -50.19 -18.36 24.56
C THR A 671 -50.91 -17.25 25.32
N GLY A 672 -50.54 -17.03 26.60
CA GLY A 672 -51.08 -15.95 27.40
C GLY A 672 -50.77 -14.59 26.81
N ASN A 673 -51.81 -13.79 26.65
CA ASN A 673 -51.72 -12.38 26.31
C ASN A 673 -50.76 -11.69 27.30
N PRO A 674 -49.89 -10.78 26.89
CA PRO A 674 -49.07 -9.99 27.78
C PRO A 674 -49.93 -9.15 28.74
#